data_c21932f4dffad75dc126ea42b6be6a6f
#
_entry.id   c21932f4dffad75dc126ea42b6be6a6f
#
_cell.length_a   1.000
_cell.length_b   1.000
_cell.length_c   1.000
_cell.angle_alpha   90.00
_cell.angle_beta   90.00
_cell.angle_gamma   90.00
#
_symmetry.space_group_name_H-M   'P 1'
#
loop_
_entity.id
_entity.type
_entity.pdbx_description
1 polymer ?
#
loop_
_entity_poly.entity_id
_entity_poly.type
_entity_poly.pdbx_seq_one_letter_code
_entity_poly.pdbx_strand_id
1 'polypeptide(L)'
;MSFERAWVLWFAVLPLIWAALVWRSAPRRTALVLKALSLTALIIALAAPELTIFESRMAVAILADTSASVSDQDLARESAYAAELERGRGRNWTEVLPFAQATRPVAKSERADTLALRHTAGEAGRATSLEAAVREGIAALPGGRVPRLVLISDGNENLGGVARAAWQAHQLGIPIDTVPLPGRPRPELRLESVSLPAAAFTGERFPVDVAVTSPRATEATVEILAEGRPLGSSRVFLQSGLNQLRVHASLSTPGAVDLSGTLSAPELGSVRFAQAVTLRRPRVLLLSEDPAGTGQHLLHTLAASAFDVTEASSLSGRLDDYQLIVFNNWNLAAMSASGKSAVEEFVKQGGGVLVIGGERNVYVEKAAEEDPLDRTLPAKLAPPRTPEGTCVVLILDKSSSMEGKKMELARLAAIGVVNNLRPIDMVGVLIFDNSFHWAVPIRRAEERSLIKRVVAGITPDGGTQIAPALQEAYRRILPVNAVYKHIVLLTDGISEEGDSMTLAREARDRQVTISTVGLGQDVNRSYLEKVATLALGKAYFLSDPSGLEQILLRDVMEHTGSTAVEHAIHPQIVKKAEILEGVGMEAAPPLDGYVRFISKPGADVVLNVEQRDPLFVRWQYGLGRAGIFTSDAKSRWARRWVGWPGYDRFWANVFRDLLPHGQAAEASVEYNSANDEVVIDYRLGRYAEEPSKIPDIYIFGPPGFERPVRLEKVGEGLFRGRVAIGHRQGLFRVRPLNESRAFPEVGIYRQENELNEYGSNERLLKQVAAFTGGKYRPRPRDVFDARGRTVPSTLRLWPSLIALALLLSLAELILRKWRGLAESFRQARNPGAPPPAAPASEALRE
;
A
#
# COMPACT_ATOMS: atom_id res chain seq x y z
N MET A 1 25.65 40.87 -54.57
CA MET A 1 26.80 41.45 -53.84
C MET A 1 26.25 42.57 -52.95
N SER A 2 26.40 42.50 -51.68
CA SER A 2 25.96 43.48 -50.69
C SER A 2 27.20 44.03 -49.96
N PHE A 3 27.07 45.21 -49.41
CA PHE A 3 28.12 45.84 -48.59
C PHE A 3 27.53 46.07 -47.17
N GLU A 4 28.24 45.68 -46.16
CA GLU A 4 27.80 45.88 -44.76
C GLU A 4 27.90 47.39 -44.40
N ARG A 5 28.89 48.13 -44.99
CA ARG A 5 29.14 49.54 -44.77
C ARG A 5 29.20 50.26 -46.10
N ALA A 6 28.11 50.29 -46.90
CA ALA A 6 28.11 50.88 -48.24
C ALA A 6 28.58 52.34 -48.32
N TRP A 7 28.35 53.14 -47.26
CA TRP A 7 28.76 54.54 -47.18
C TRP A 7 30.30 54.71 -47.27
N VAL A 8 31.10 53.72 -46.90
CA VAL A 8 32.56 53.72 -46.97
C VAL A 8 33.05 53.78 -48.43
N LEU A 9 32.28 53.31 -49.41
CA LEU A 9 32.60 53.28 -50.81
C LEU A 9 32.77 54.67 -51.38
N TRP A 10 32.16 55.73 -50.84
CA TRP A 10 32.36 57.09 -51.22
C TRP A 10 33.82 57.52 -51.05
N PHE A 11 34.53 56.96 -50.09
CA PHE A 11 35.97 57.25 -49.87
C PHE A 11 36.88 56.58 -50.90
N ALA A 12 36.37 55.57 -51.66
CA ALA A 12 37.19 54.89 -52.69
C ALA A 12 37.62 55.80 -53.86
N VAL A 13 36.90 56.91 -54.01
CA VAL A 13 37.22 57.90 -55.03
C VAL A 13 38.45 58.77 -54.64
N LEU A 14 38.74 58.94 -53.36
CA LEU A 14 39.83 59.73 -52.81
C LEU A 14 41.24 59.32 -53.31
N PRO A 15 41.62 58.03 -53.27
CA PRO A 15 42.89 57.54 -53.79
C PRO A 15 43.06 57.77 -55.29
N LEU A 16 41.93 57.69 -56.01
CA LEU A 16 41.93 57.90 -57.47
C LEU A 16 42.10 59.40 -57.81
N ILE A 17 41.42 60.32 -57.11
CA ILE A 17 41.59 61.74 -57.23
C ILE A 17 43.02 62.10 -56.87
N TRP A 18 43.52 61.60 -55.73
CA TRP A 18 44.90 61.86 -55.33
C TRP A 18 45.89 61.38 -56.37
N ALA A 19 45.72 60.17 -56.93
CA ALA A 19 46.58 59.69 -57.99
C ALA A 19 46.52 60.54 -59.26
N ALA A 20 45.35 61.08 -59.62
CA ALA A 20 45.20 61.97 -60.77
C ALA A 20 45.86 63.31 -60.55
N LEU A 21 45.75 63.91 -59.37
CA LEU A 21 46.40 65.15 -59.02
C LEU A 21 47.94 65.08 -59.05
N VAL A 22 48.49 63.92 -58.57
CA VAL A 22 49.95 63.73 -58.47
C VAL A 22 50.53 63.13 -59.77
N TRP A 23 49.68 62.77 -60.78
CA TRP A 23 50.08 62.10 -62.00
C TRP A 23 51.20 62.81 -62.80
N ARG A 24 51.20 64.12 -62.88
CA ARG A 24 52.15 64.90 -63.60
C ARG A 24 53.49 65.08 -62.87
N SER A 25 53.49 65.06 -61.54
CA SER A 25 54.66 65.26 -60.69
C SER A 25 55.29 63.92 -60.26
N ALA A 26 54.62 62.76 -60.49
CA ALA A 26 55.10 61.46 -60.05
C ALA A 26 56.32 60.99 -60.84
N PRO A 27 57.48 60.69 -60.19
CA PRO A 27 58.69 60.19 -60.86
C PRO A 27 58.53 58.74 -61.40
N ARG A 28 57.53 57.99 -60.87
CA ARG A 28 57.23 56.60 -61.33
C ARG A 28 55.74 56.43 -61.35
N ARG A 29 55.11 56.52 -62.49
CA ARG A 29 53.63 56.37 -62.64
C ARG A 29 53.10 55.02 -62.27
N THR A 30 53.84 53.90 -62.49
CA THR A 30 53.48 52.56 -62.16
C THR A 30 53.38 52.37 -60.63
N ALA A 31 54.27 52.94 -59.83
CA ALA A 31 54.26 52.90 -58.38
C ALA A 31 53.06 53.68 -57.81
N LEU A 32 52.75 54.85 -58.40
CA LEU A 32 51.56 55.63 -58.01
C LEU A 32 50.25 54.89 -58.25
N VAL A 33 50.11 54.24 -59.41
CA VAL A 33 48.92 53.39 -59.70
C VAL A 33 48.76 52.25 -58.70
N LEU A 34 49.88 51.56 -58.45
CA LEU A 34 49.82 50.43 -57.46
C LEU A 34 49.43 50.92 -56.06
N LYS A 35 49.92 52.07 -55.63
CA LYS A 35 49.57 52.66 -54.33
C LYS A 35 48.10 53.08 -54.30
N ALA A 36 47.60 53.70 -55.34
CA ALA A 36 46.21 54.10 -55.44
C ALA A 36 45.29 52.89 -55.43
N LEU A 37 45.67 51.83 -56.22
CA LEU A 37 44.92 50.57 -56.20
C LEU A 37 44.94 49.88 -54.86
N SER A 38 46.08 49.86 -54.15
CA SER A 38 46.17 49.28 -52.79
C SER A 38 45.26 50.02 -51.79
N LEU A 39 45.26 51.37 -51.81
CA LEU A 39 44.40 52.16 -50.96
C LEU A 39 42.91 52.00 -51.32
N THR A 40 42.58 51.89 -52.59
CA THR A 40 41.20 51.63 -53.03
C THR A 40 40.76 50.23 -52.59
N ALA A 41 41.63 49.21 -52.74
CA ALA A 41 41.34 47.88 -52.27
C ALA A 41 41.09 47.81 -50.73
N LEU A 42 41.88 48.60 -49.98
CA LEU A 42 41.71 48.70 -48.51
C LEU A 42 40.35 49.34 -48.15
N ILE A 43 39.99 50.43 -48.85
CA ILE A 43 38.66 51.08 -48.62
C ILE A 43 37.51 50.15 -49.00
N ILE A 44 37.66 49.45 -50.14
CA ILE A 44 36.63 48.44 -50.48
C ILE A 44 36.59 47.31 -49.46
N ALA A 45 37.74 46.90 -48.86
CA ALA A 45 37.73 45.87 -47.76
C ALA A 45 37.07 46.43 -46.51
N LEU A 46 37.22 47.73 -46.16
CA LEU A 46 36.50 48.36 -45.03
C LEU A 46 35.03 48.51 -45.27
N ALA A 47 34.53 48.53 -46.51
CA ALA A 47 33.12 48.50 -46.86
C ALA A 47 32.51 47.06 -46.63
N ALA A 48 33.37 46.12 -46.26
CA ALA A 48 32.97 44.69 -45.97
C ALA A 48 32.06 44.11 -47.06
N PRO A 49 32.55 43.94 -48.32
CA PRO A 49 31.71 43.32 -49.34
C PRO A 49 31.43 41.90 -49.03
N GLU A 50 30.14 41.52 -49.17
CA GLU A 50 29.61 40.16 -49.01
C GLU A 50 29.06 39.68 -50.35
N LEU A 51 29.47 38.47 -50.72
CA LEU A 51 28.94 37.80 -51.90
C LEU A 51 28.01 36.67 -51.44
N THR A 52 26.74 36.76 -51.75
CA THR A 52 25.81 35.66 -51.51
C THR A 52 26.08 34.60 -52.57
N ILE A 53 26.55 33.42 -52.09
CA ILE A 53 26.74 32.24 -52.91
C ILE A 53 25.69 31.21 -52.46
N PHE A 54 25.13 30.45 -53.37
CA PHE A 54 24.26 29.34 -53.07
C PHE A 54 25.09 28.10 -52.85
N GLU A 55 25.18 27.64 -51.60
CA GLU A 55 25.96 26.46 -51.23
C GLU A 55 25.09 25.22 -51.11
N SER A 56 25.50 24.12 -51.70
CA SER A 56 24.87 22.81 -51.62
C SER A 56 25.53 21.91 -50.53
N ARG A 57 26.52 22.43 -49.83
CA ARG A 57 27.19 21.68 -48.76
C ARG A 57 26.23 21.47 -47.64
N MET A 58 26.22 20.23 -47.11
CA MET A 58 25.27 19.82 -46.08
C MET A 58 25.86 19.96 -44.69
N ALA A 59 24.98 20.19 -43.71
CA ALA A 59 25.24 20.00 -42.30
C ALA A 59 24.37 18.88 -41.80
N VAL A 60 24.98 17.81 -41.30
CA VAL A 60 24.31 16.60 -40.85
C VAL A 60 24.61 16.37 -39.37
N ALA A 61 23.62 16.48 -38.50
CA ALA A 61 23.72 16.03 -37.11
C ALA A 61 23.22 14.58 -37.00
N ILE A 62 24.09 13.75 -36.45
CA ILE A 62 23.87 12.31 -36.28
C ILE A 62 23.46 12.07 -34.83
N LEU A 63 22.19 11.75 -34.61
CA LEU A 63 21.61 11.47 -33.31
C LEU A 63 21.68 9.98 -33.07
N ALA A 64 22.50 9.56 -32.12
CA ALA A 64 22.82 8.18 -31.84
C ALA A 64 22.28 7.77 -30.49
N ASP A 65 21.40 6.75 -30.45
CA ASP A 65 20.71 6.29 -29.25
C ASP A 65 21.61 5.42 -28.38
N THR A 66 22.03 5.95 -27.24
CA THR A 66 22.89 5.26 -26.28
C THR A 66 22.17 4.94 -24.98
N SER A 67 20.83 4.84 -25.03
CA SER A 67 20.00 4.44 -23.90
C SER A 67 20.19 2.97 -23.51
N ALA A 68 19.68 2.63 -22.33
CA ALA A 68 19.81 1.27 -21.81
C ALA A 68 18.94 0.23 -22.58
N SER A 69 17.95 0.67 -23.37
CA SER A 69 17.13 -0.21 -24.23
C SER A 69 17.90 -0.74 -25.44
N VAL A 70 18.91 -0.02 -25.92
CA VAL A 70 19.74 -0.43 -27.06
C VAL A 70 20.65 -1.59 -26.64
N SER A 71 20.70 -2.67 -27.43
CA SER A 71 21.61 -3.79 -27.16
C SER A 71 23.06 -3.43 -27.51
N ASP A 72 24.05 -4.09 -26.89
CA ASP A 72 25.47 -3.91 -27.22
C ASP A 72 25.75 -4.15 -28.72
N GLN A 73 25.03 -5.11 -29.32
CA GLN A 73 25.15 -5.42 -30.76
C GLN A 73 24.60 -4.29 -31.62
N ASP A 74 23.50 -3.67 -31.20
CA ASP A 74 22.91 -2.53 -31.90
C ASP A 74 23.77 -1.28 -31.71
N LEU A 75 24.35 -1.07 -30.54
CA LEU A 75 25.29 0.01 -30.28
C LEU A 75 26.55 -0.10 -31.17
N ALA A 76 27.04 -1.31 -31.39
CA ALA A 76 28.15 -1.55 -32.33
C ALA A 76 27.75 -1.25 -33.79
N ARG A 77 26.53 -1.63 -34.22
CA ARG A 77 25.98 -1.31 -35.56
C ARG A 77 25.81 0.19 -35.75
N GLU A 78 25.28 0.85 -34.78
CA GLU A 78 25.09 2.29 -34.77
C GLU A 78 26.43 3.05 -34.86
N SER A 79 27.40 2.63 -34.03
CA SER A 79 28.77 3.18 -34.06
C SER A 79 29.40 3.02 -35.44
N ALA A 80 29.26 1.85 -36.06
CA ALA A 80 29.77 1.59 -37.37
C ALA A 80 29.10 2.48 -38.45
N TYR A 81 27.78 2.66 -38.39
CA TYR A 81 27.05 3.49 -39.33
C TYR A 81 27.41 4.98 -39.16
N ALA A 82 27.51 5.48 -37.92
CA ALA A 82 27.95 6.85 -37.66
C ALA A 82 29.39 7.11 -38.12
N ALA A 83 30.30 6.14 -37.90
CA ALA A 83 31.68 6.22 -38.40
C ALA A 83 31.76 6.21 -39.93
N GLU A 84 30.87 5.48 -40.59
CA GLU A 84 30.81 5.49 -42.07
C GLU A 84 30.33 6.83 -42.60
N LEU A 85 29.32 7.45 -41.93
CA LEU A 85 28.90 8.84 -42.25
C LEU A 85 30.01 9.85 -42.04
N GLU A 86 30.75 9.78 -40.92
CA GLU A 86 31.88 10.71 -40.69
C GLU A 86 32.99 10.55 -41.74
N ARG A 87 33.33 9.31 -42.16
CA ARG A 87 34.30 9.08 -43.22
C ARG A 87 33.81 9.57 -44.58
N GLY A 88 32.51 9.38 -44.85
CA GLY A 88 31.90 9.78 -46.15
C GLY A 88 31.55 11.25 -46.28
N ARG A 89 31.76 12.08 -45.26
CA ARG A 89 31.32 13.46 -45.23
C ARG A 89 31.92 14.38 -46.31
N GLY A 90 33.12 14.09 -46.81
CA GLY A 90 33.79 14.92 -47.74
C GLY A 90 33.96 16.39 -47.26
N ARG A 91 33.35 17.36 -47.99
CA ARG A 91 33.34 18.79 -47.62
C ARG A 91 32.11 19.17 -46.77
N ASN A 92 31.25 18.22 -46.46
CA ASN A 92 30.08 18.42 -45.60
C ASN A 92 30.51 18.51 -44.14
N TRP A 93 29.65 19.09 -43.30
CA TRP A 93 29.81 19.13 -41.85
C TRP A 93 29.02 17.96 -41.23
N THR A 94 29.60 17.29 -40.24
CA THR A 94 28.96 16.22 -39.47
C THR A 94 29.30 16.38 -38.02
N GLU A 95 28.33 16.14 -37.17
CA GLU A 95 28.47 16.02 -35.71
C GLU A 95 27.68 14.83 -35.21
N VAL A 96 28.30 14.04 -34.34
CA VAL A 96 27.66 12.89 -33.69
C VAL A 96 27.25 13.32 -32.28
N LEU A 97 25.97 13.20 -32.00
CA LEU A 97 25.34 13.53 -30.74
C LEU A 97 24.73 12.25 -30.14
N PRO A 98 25.47 11.51 -29.30
CA PRO A 98 24.90 10.42 -28.52
C PRO A 98 23.82 10.96 -27.57
N PHE A 99 22.69 10.25 -27.48
CA PHE A 99 21.59 10.66 -26.62
C PHE A 99 20.99 9.49 -25.84
N ALA A 100 20.28 9.81 -24.76
CA ALA A 100 19.37 8.95 -24.02
C ALA A 100 18.25 9.87 -23.49
N GLN A 101 18.25 10.27 -22.23
CA GLN A 101 17.35 11.29 -21.71
C GLN A 101 17.62 12.68 -22.32
N ALA A 102 18.88 12.99 -22.59
CA ALA A 102 19.38 14.19 -23.25
C ALA A 102 20.59 13.83 -24.11
N THR A 103 21.01 14.75 -25.01
CA THR A 103 22.24 14.55 -25.79
C THR A 103 23.47 14.78 -24.93
N ARG A 104 24.58 14.16 -25.32
CA ARG A 104 25.89 14.34 -24.73
C ARG A 104 26.98 14.48 -25.79
N PRO A 105 28.10 15.12 -25.47
CA PRO A 105 29.24 15.08 -26.38
C PRO A 105 29.86 13.68 -26.42
N VAL A 106 30.44 13.32 -27.57
CA VAL A 106 31.19 12.07 -27.70
C VAL A 106 32.47 12.17 -26.86
N ALA A 107 32.65 11.20 -25.96
CA ALA A 107 33.80 11.16 -25.08
C ALA A 107 35.11 10.88 -25.86
N LYS A 108 36.25 11.36 -25.36
CA LYS A 108 37.56 11.10 -26.00
C LYS A 108 37.85 9.59 -26.14
N SER A 109 37.41 8.80 -25.17
CA SER A 109 37.58 7.34 -25.21
C SER A 109 36.72 6.63 -26.27
N GLU A 110 35.64 7.28 -26.74
CA GLU A 110 34.77 6.77 -27.80
C GLU A 110 35.32 7.11 -29.20
N ARG A 111 36.30 8.01 -29.31
CA ARG A 111 36.95 8.48 -30.57
C ARG A 111 38.43 8.08 -30.69
N ALA A 112 38.97 7.15 -29.90
CA ALA A 112 40.40 6.88 -29.84
C ALA A 112 40.99 6.41 -31.19
N ASP A 113 40.46 5.33 -31.74
CA ASP A 113 40.91 4.75 -33.03
C ASP A 113 39.78 4.71 -34.06
N THR A 114 38.61 4.26 -33.62
CA THR A 114 37.37 4.24 -34.39
C THR A 114 36.26 4.72 -33.48
N LEU A 115 35.22 5.35 -34.05
CA LEU A 115 34.07 5.71 -33.28
C LEU A 115 33.41 4.47 -32.69
N ALA A 116 33.44 4.34 -31.36
CA ALA A 116 32.83 3.27 -30.59
C ALA A 116 32.01 3.87 -29.43
N LEU A 117 30.74 4.10 -29.69
CA LEU A 117 29.81 4.67 -28.70
C LEU A 117 29.59 3.72 -27.54
N ARG A 118 29.35 4.27 -26.38
CA ARG A 118 29.01 3.52 -25.14
C ARG A 118 27.69 3.97 -24.60
N HIS A 119 27.04 3.10 -23.84
CA HIS A 119 25.82 3.47 -23.14
C HIS A 119 26.03 4.70 -22.25
N THR A 120 25.04 5.57 -22.23
CA THR A 120 24.98 6.67 -21.28
C THR A 120 24.86 6.12 -19.87
N ALA A 121 25.80 6.47 -18.98
CA ALA A 121 25.86 5.96 -17.63
C ALA A 121 24.82 6.63 -16.70
N GLY A 122 24.42 5.91 -15.63
CA GLY A 122 23.56 6.45 -14.58
C GLY A 122 22.08 6.56 -14.96
N GLU A 123 21.34 7.38 -14.22
CA GLU A 123 19.90 7.57 -14.43
C GLU A 123 19.58 8.16 -15.81
N ALA A 124 20.44 9.01 -16.33
CA ALA A 124 20.26 9.60 -17.66
C ALA A 124 20.21 8.58 -18.80
N GLY A 125 20.85 7.40 -18.62
CA GLY A 125 20.82 6.32 -19.60
C GLY A 125 19.56 5.45 -19.53
N ARG A 126 18.74 5.58 -18.48
CA ARG A 126 17.55 4.77 -18.23
C ARG A 126 16.27 5.37 -18.81
N ALA A 127 16.39 6.40 -19.63
CA ALA A 127 15.27 7.02 -20.33
C ALA A 127 15.68 7.43 -21.72
N THR A 128 14.77 7.31 -22.69
CA THR A 128 14.97 7.69 -24.08
C THR A 128 14.04 8.82 -24.45
N SER A 129 14.61 10.00 -24.84
CA SER A 129 13.87 11.15 -25.34
C SER A 129 14.28 11.48 -26.77
N LEU A 130 13.53 10.98 -27.74
CA LEU A 130 13.69 11.34 -29.13
C LEU A 130 13.36 12.83 -29.38
N GLU A 131 12.42 13.37 -28.63
CA GLU A 131 12.05 14.80 -28.70
C GLU A 131 13.26 15.69 -28.36
N ALA A 132 13.93 15.42 -27.25
CA ALA A 132 15.10 16.19 -26.83
C ALA A 132 16.25 16.04 -27.84
N ALA A 133 16.53 14.80 -28.29
CA ALA A 133 17.56 14.54 -29.26
C ALA A 133 17.36 15.33 -30.56
N VAL A 134 16.15 15.31 -31.12
CA VAL A 134 15.84 16.06 -32.36
C VAL A 134 15.95 17.55 -32.13
N ARG A 135 15.47 18.07 -31.02
CA ARG A 135 15.53 19.51 -30.71
C ARG A 135 16.98 20.02 -30.57
N GLU A 136 17.79 19.28 -29.84
CA GLU A 136 19.21 19.60 -29.67
C GLU A 136 20.00 19.39 -30.95
N GLY A 137 19.65 18.35 -31.74
CA GLY A 137 20.21 18.17 -33.08
C GLY A 137 19.93 19.34 -34.02
N ILE A 138 18.73 19.93 -33.99
CA ILE A 138 18.39 21.14 -34.74
C ILE A 138 19.27 22.33 -34.29
N ALA A 139 19.43 22.47 -32.97
CA ALA A 139 20.24 23.57 -32.42
C ALA A 139 21.75 23.46 -32.73
N ALA A 140 22.26 22.26 -32.92
CA ALA A 140 23.66 22.01 -33.25
C ALA A 140 24.04 22.34 -34.72
N LEU A 141 23.04 22.41 -35.62
CA LEU A 141 23.29 22.61 -37.04
C LEU A 141 23.85 24.02 -37.34
N PRO A 142 25.01 24.16 -37.99
CA PRO A 142 25.58 25.44 -38.36
C PRO A 142 24.75 26.09 -39.47
N GLY A 143 24.62 27.44 -39.42
CA GLY A 143 23.97 28.23 -40.45
C GLY A 143 24.76 28.21 -41.78
N GLY A 144 24.06 28.53 -42.91
CA GLY A 144 24.69 28.65 -44.21
C GLY A 144 25.01 27.32 -44.93
N ARG A 145 24.45 26.21 -44.46
CA ARG A 145 24.56 24.88 -45.07
C ARG A 145 23.18 24.22 -45.14
N VAL A 146 23.00 23.26 -46.03
CA VAL A 146 21.75 22.51 -46.15
C VAL A 146 21.60 21.61 -44.91
N PRO A 147 20.60 21.85 -44.03
CA PRO A 147 20.46 21.11 -42.79
C PRO A 147 19.86 19.74 -43.00
N ARG A 148 20.29 18.75 -42.23
CA ARG A 148 19.72 17.41 -42.18
C ARG A 148 20.00 16.76 -40.82
N LEU A 149 19.06 15.96 -40.30
CA LEU A 149 19.27 15.12 -39.14
C LEU A 149 19.27 13.66 -39.58
N VAL A 150 20.04 12.83 -38.90
CA VAL A 150 20.02 11.38 -38.99
C VAL A 150 19.74 10.85 -37.59
N LEU A 151 18.60 10.23 -37.39
CA LEU A 151 18.19 9.63 -36.13
C LEU A 151 18.41 8.11 -36.22
N ILE A 152 19.29 7.59 -35.39
CA ILE A 152 19.59 6.18 -35.23
C ILE A 152 19.05 5.73 -33.88
N SER A 153 18.01 4.89 -33.83
CA SER A 153 17.33 4.46 -32.61
C SER A 153 16.44 3.25 -32.90
N ASP A 154 16.05 2.52 -31.89
CA ASP A 154 14.99 1.53 -31.97
C ASP A 154 13.58 2.18 -32.04
N GLY A 155 13.48 3.49 -31.81
CA GLY A 155 12.25 4.26 -31.92
C GLY A 155 11.32 4.14 -30.71
N ASN A 156 11.76 3.49 -29.63
CA ASN A 156 11.01 3.38 -28.38
C ASN A 156 11.35 4.59 -27.50
N GLU A 157 10.44 5.58 -27.44
CA GLU A 157 10.59 6.72 -26.56
C GLU A 157 9.70 6.56 -25.33
N ASN A 158 10.26 6.75 -24.13
CA ASN A 158 9.52 6.72 -22.87
C ASN A 158 9.47 8.09 -22.20
N LEU A 159 10.06 9.09 -22.82
CA LEU A 159 10.12 10.46 -22.34
C LEU A 159 9.85 11.46 -23.47
N GLY A 160 8.83 12.28 -23.29
CA GLY A 160 8.44 13.27 -24.30
C GLY A 160 7.62 12.68 -25.44
N GLY A 161 7.64 13.36 -26.59
CA GLY A 161 6.96 12.92 -27.80
C GLY A 161 7.63 13.49 -29.04
N VAL A 162 8.34 12.66 -29.79
CA VAL A 162 9.10 13.07 -30.99
C VAL A 162 8.25 13.79 -32.04
N ALA A 163 6.94 13.56 -32.06
CA ALA A 163 6.01 14.22 -32.99
C ALA A 163 6.09 15.74 -32.91
N ARG A 164 6.28 16.33 -31.73
CA ARG A 164 6.43 17.79 -31.53
C ARG A 164 7.73 18.29 -32.14
N ALA A 165 8.83 17.61 -31.91
CA ALA A 165 10.11 17.99 -32.49
C ALA A 165 10.17 17.73 -34.02
N ALA A 166 9.55 16.67 -34.51
CA ALA A 166 9.40 16.41 -35.92
C ALA A 166 8.58 17.50 -36.64
N TRP A 167 7.50 18.00 -35.98
CA TRP A 167 6.74 19.14 -36.49
C TRP A 167 7.62 20.39 -36.59
N GLN A 168 8.43 20.70 -35.56
CA GLN A 168 9.38 21.80 -35.60
C GLN A 168 10.41 21.64 -36.70
N ALA A 169 11.00 20.46 -36.86
CA ALA A 169 11.94 20.17 -37.96
C ALA A 169 11.29 20.39 -39.33
N HIS A 170 10.06 19.94 -39.53
CA HIS A 170 9.31 20.14 -40.74
C HIS A 170 9.08 21.61 -41.06
N GLN A 171 8.68 22.45 -40.08
CA GLN A 171 8.49 23.89 -40.22
C GLN A 171 9.80 24.61 -40.61
N LEU A 172 10.92 24.16 -40.08
CA LEU A 172 12.24 24.66 -40.40
C LEU A 172 12.81 24.09 -41.73
N GLY A 173 12.07 23.18 -42.37
CA GLY A 173 12.50 22.51 -43.59
C GLY A 173 13.71 21.60 -43.38
N ILE A 174 13.86 20.99 -42.18
CA ILE A 174 14.96 20.10 -41.84
C ILE A 174 14.47 18.66 -41.94
N PRO A 175 14.90 17.88 -42.94
CA PRO A 175 14.54 16.48 -43.07
C PRO A 175 15.26 15.65 -42.01
N ILE A 176 14.53 14.66 -41.44
CA ILE A 176 15.06 13.70 -40.50
C ILE A 176 15.09 12.34 -41.17
N ASP A 177 16.29 11.88 -41.49
CA ASP A 177 16.52 10.51 -41.95
C ASP A 177 16.51 9.59 -40.72
N THR A 178 15.83 8.43 -40.79
CA THR A 178 15.75 7.50 -39.66
C THR A 178 16.37 6.15 -40.00
N VAL A 179 17.19 5.67 -39.09
CA VAL A 179 17.89 4.36 -39.18
C VAL A 179 17.41 3.52 -37.99
N PRO A 180 16.51 2.54 -38.22
CA PRO A 180 16.01 1.70 -37.16
C PRO A 180 17.06 0.68 -36.69
N LEU A 181 17.22 0.60 -35.37
CA LEU A 181 17.90 -0.47 -34.69
C LEU A 181 16.92 -1.63 -34.44
N PRO A 182 17.31 -2.89 -34.46
CA PRO A 182 16.45 -4.02 -34.16
C PRO A 182 15.80 -3.96 -32.80
N GLY A 183 16.46 -3.33 -31.82
CA GLY A 183 16.05 -3.32 -30.44
C GLY A 183 16.27 -4.67 -29.74
N ARG A 184 15.93 -4.77 -28.48
CA ARG A 184 16.07 -6.01 -27.72
C ARG A 184 15.17 -7.10 -28.30
N PRO A 185 15.64 -8.35 -28.42
CA PRO A 185 14.80 -9.45 -28.86
C PRO A 185 13.64 -9.62 -27.86
N ARG A 186 12.42 -9.78 -28.35
CA ARG A 186 11.27 -10.09 -27.52
C ARG A 186 11.48 -11.44 -26.86
N PRO A 187 11.36 -11.54 -25.52
CA PRO A 187 11.36 -12.83 -24.88
C PRO A 187 10.20 -13.66 -25.43
N GLU A 188 10.40 -14.94 -25.61
CA GLU A 188 9.33 -15.85 -26.04
C GLU A 188 8.24 -15.92 -24.97
N LEU A 189 8.63 -15.85 -23.69
CA LEU A 189 7.73 -15.73 -22.56
C LEU A 189 7.35 -14.26 -22.36
N ARG A 190 6.04 -13.95 -22.31
CA ARG A 190 5.55 -12.56 -22.16
C ARG A 190 4.71 -12.39 -20.92
N LEU A 191 5.05 -11.41 -20.12
CA LEU A 191 4.21 -10.94 -19.03
C LEU A 191 3.11 -10.02 -19.58
N GLU A 192 1.84 -10.40 -19.40
CA GLU A 192 0.69 -9.61 -19.85
C GLU A 192 0.20 -8.68 -18.75
N SER A 193 0.05 -9.19 -17.55
CA SER A 193 -0.36 -8.38 -16.40
C SER A 193 0.03 -9.00 -15.07
N VAL A 194 0.16 -8.17 -14.05
CA VAL A 194 0.28 -8.58 -12.66
C VAL A 194 -0.74 -7.79 -11.84
N SER A 195 -1.52 -8.48 -11.05
CA SER A 195 -2.50 -7.88 -10.16
C SER A 195 -2.32 -8.40 -8.73
N LEU A 196 -2.27 -7.49 -7.78
CA LEU A 196 -2.26 -7.78 -6.36
C LEU A 196 -3.03 -6.68 -5.61
N PRO A 197 -3.54 -6.94 -4.40
CA PRO A 197 -4.24 -5.93 -3.63
C PRO A 197 -3.30 -4.78 -3.26
N ALA A 198 -3.79 -3.54 -3.39
CA ALA A 198 -3.02 -2.35 -3.00
C ALA A 198 -2.71 -2.32 -1.49
N ALA A 199 -3.59 -2.93 -0.68
CA ALA A 199 -3.40 -3.08 0.76
C ALA A 199 -3.84 -4.48 1.22
N ALA A 200 -3.15 -5.00 2.25
CA ALA A 200 -3.47 -6.26 2.92
C ALA A 200 -3.15 -6.12 4.42
N PHE A 201 -3.61 -7.09 5.22
CA PHE A 201 -3.24 -7.11 6.63
C PHE A 201 -1.93 -7.88 6.85
N THR A 202 -1.21 -7.51 7.90
CA THR A 202 0.01 -8.22 8.31
C THR A 202 -0.28 -9.68 8.60
N GLY A 203 0.48 -10.58 7.97
CA GLY A 203 0.31 -12.03 8.08
C GLY A 203 -0.90 -12.60 7.31
N GLU A 204 -1.68 -11.79 6.62
CA GLU A 204 -2.71 -12.25 5.69
C GLU A 204 -2.05 -12.89 4.45
N ARG A 205 -2.67 -13.95 3.94
CA ARG A 205 -2.30 -14.55 2.65
C ARG A 205 -3.10 -13.87 1.55
N PHE A 206 -2.45 -13.00 0.79
CA PHE A 206 -3.07 -12.29 -0.31
C PHE A 206 -2.63 -12.87 -1.67
N PRO A 207 -3.52 -12.85 -2.68
CA PRO A 207 -3.22 -13.37 -3.99
C PRO A 207 -2.31 -12.41 -4.78
N VAL A 208 -1.40 -12.99 -5.55
CA VAL A 208 -0.61 -12.36 -6.61
C VAL A 208 -0.99 -13.06 -7.89
N ASP A 209 -1.80 -12.41 -8.71
CA ASP A 209 -2.28 -12.94 -9.98
C ASP A 209 -1.32 -12.49 -11.11
N VAL A 210 -0.70 -13.44 -11.78
CA VAL A 210 0.25 -13.21 -12.86
C VAL A 210 -0.30 -13.79 -14.14
N ALA A 211 -0.56 -12.95 -15.13
CA ALA A 211 -0.96 -13.38 -16.47
C ALA A 211 0.28 -13.40 -17.38
N VAL A 212 0.57 -14.55 -17.97
CA VAL A 212 1.72 -14.75 -18.81
C VAL A 212 1.35 -15.54 -20.08
N THR A 213 1.90 -15.15 -21.22
CA THR A 213 1.75 -15.87 -22.48
C THR A 213 3.01 -16.70 -22.77
N SER A 214 2.83 -18.00 -22.98
CA SER A 214 3.88 -18.93 -23.34
C SER A 214 3.65 -19.47 -24.78
N PRO A 215 4.69 -19.59 -25.62
CA PRO A 215 4.54 -20.13 -26.98
C PRO A 215 4.30 -21.63 -26.99
N ARG A 216 4.72 -22.35 -25.96
CA ARG A 216 4.59 -23.80 -25.82
C ARG A 216 4.36 -24.23 -24.40
N ALA A 217 3.88 -25.46 -24.22
CA ALA A 217 3.73 -26.04 -22.90
C ALA A 217 5.12 -26.31 -22.28
N THR A 218 5.32 -25.85 -21.03
CA THR A 218 6.60 -25.99 -20.31
C THR A 218 6.42 -25.85 -18.81
N GLU A 219 7.35 -26.43 -18.06
CA GLU A 219 7.47 -26.13 -16.64
C GLU A 219 8.13 -24.77 -16.44
N ALA A 220 7.64 -24.00 -15.47
CA ALA A 220 8.20 -22.73 -15.09
C ALA A 220 8.29 -22.63 -13.57
N THR A 221 9.17 -21.77 -13.08
CA THR A 221 9.31 -21.48 -11.66
C THR A 221 8.96 -20.01 -11.43
N VAL A 222 8.02 -19.76 -10.52
CA VAL A 222 7.69 -18.44 -10.03
C VAL A 222 8.40 -18.23 -8.70
N GLU A 223 9.24 -17.23 -8.61
CA GLU A 223 9.89 -16.80 -7.38
C GLU A 223 9.36 -15.43 -7.00
N ILE A 224 8.95 -15.25 -5.74
CA ILE A 224 8.48 -13.99 -5.22
C ILE A 224 9.44 -13.51 -4.13
N LEU A 225 9.80 -12.23 -4.20
CA LEU A 225 10.67 -11.54 -3.26
C LEU A 225 9.94 -10.35 -2.67
N ALA A 226 10.18 -10.06 -1.40
CA ALA A 226 9.79 -8.82 -0.74
C ALA A 226 11.04 -8.08 -0.28
N GLU A 227 11.18 -6.83 -0.68
CA GLU A 227 12.38 -6.02 -0.42
C GLU A 227 13.69 -6.76 -0.75
N GLY A 228 13.69 -7.50 -1.86
CA GLY A 228 14.82 -8.32 -2.31
C GLY A 228 15.03 -9.63 -1.55
N ARG A 229 14.21 -9.99 -0.57
CA ARG A 229 14.29 -11.25 0.18
C ARG A 229 13.31 -12.27 -0.37
N PRO A 230 13.71 -13.51 -0.65
CA PRO A 230 12.82 -14.53 -1.18
C PRO A 230 11.74 -14.90 -0.16
N LEU A 231 10.48 -14.86 -0.58
CA LEU A 231 9.33 -15.33 0.19
C LEU A 231 9.02 -16.80 -0.10
N GLY A 232 9.31 -17.23 -1.31
CA GLY A 232 9.07 -18.62 -1.73
C GLY A 232 9.20 -18.78 -3.24
N SER A 233 9.29 -20.02 -3.65
CA SER A 233 9.26 -20.41 -5.05
C SER A 233 8.19 -21.48 -5.27
N SER A 234 7.49 -21.39 -6.40
CA SER A 234 6.45 -22.34 -6.80
C SER A 234 6.73 -22.83 -8.22
N ARG A 235 6.68 -24.14 -8.42
CA ARG A 235 6.68 -24.72 -9.76
C ARG A 235 5.29 -24.69 -10.34
N VAL A 236 5.17 -24.22 -11.56
CA VAL A 236 3.90 -24.09 -12.28
C VAL A 236 4.07 -24.70 -13.67
N PHE A 237 3.01 -25.25 -14.21
CA PHE A 237 3.00 -25.75 -15.58
C PHE A 237 2.29 -24.73 -16.47
N LEU A 238 2.99 -24.21 -17.46
CA LEU A 238 2.45 -23.29 -18.46
C LEU A 238 1.93 -24.09 -19.65
N GLN A 239 0.77 -23.74 -20.12
CA GLN A 239 0.22 -24.22 -21.39
C GLN A 239 0.59 -23.26 -22.52
N SER A 240 0.50 -23.71 -23.77
CA SER A 240 0.64 -22.82 -24.92
C SER A 240 -0.50 -21.79 -24.92
N GLY A 241 -0.17 -20.51 -25.04
CA GLY A 241 -1.11 -19.38 -24.96
C GLY A 241 -1.09 -18.67 -23.63
N LEU A 242 -2.20 -18.04 -23.28
CA LEU A 242 -2.36 -17.24 -22.05
C LEU A 242 -2.56 -18.15 -20.83
N ASN A 243 -1.73 -17.97 -19.82
CA ASN A 243 -1.81 -18.65 -18.53
C ASN A 243 -2.12 -17.63 -17.44
N GLN A 244 -3.05 -17.95 -16.56
CA GLN A 244 -3.33 -17.18 -15.35
C GLN A 244 -2.83 -17.98 -14.15
N LEU A 245 -1.82 -17.45 -13.49
CA LEU A 245 -1.18 -18.06 -12.32
C LEU A 245 -1.60 -17.28 -11.08
N ARG A 246 -2.04 -17.98 -10.06
CA ARG A 246 -2.31 -17.41 -8.75
C ARG A 246 -1.33 -17.95 -7.74
N VAL A 247 -0.50 -17.07 -7.19
CA VAL A 247 0.44 -17.37 -6.11
C VAL A 247 0.03 -16.57 -4.90
N HIS A 248 0.22 -17.11 -3.70
CA HIS A 248 -0.10 -16.41 -2.46
C HIS A 248 1.17 -15.93 -1.79
N ALA A 249 1.17 -14.68 -1.37
CA ALA A 249 2.21 -14.09 -0.56
C ALA A 249 1.66 -13.75 0.84
N SER A 250 2.52 -13.78 1.85
CA SER A 250 2.20 -13.35 3.21
C SER A 250 3.40 -12.66 3.83
N LEU A 251 3.18 -11.51 4.44
CA LEU A 251 4.21 -10.67 5.03
C LEU A 251 3.77 -10.20 6.41
N SER A 252 4.69 -10.18 7.36
CA SER A 252 4.40 -9.79 8.76
C SER A 252 4.83 -8.37 9.11
N THR A 253 5.61 -7.70 8.26
CA THR A 253 6.12 -6.35 8.52
C THR A 253 5.12 -5.32 8.03
N PRO A 254 4.60 -4.41 8.87
CA PRO A 254 3.71 -3.35 8.44
C PRO A 254 4.43 -2.27 7.62
N GLY A 255 3.68 -1.57 6.77
CA GLY A 255 4.17 -0.51 5.90
C GLY A 255 4.09 -0.87 4.42
N ALA A 256 4.49 0.06 3.57
CA ALA A 256 4.56 -0.18 2.14
C ALA A 256 5.81 -0.97 1.79
N VAL A 257 5.64 -2.09 1.11
CA VAL A 257 6.69 -3.05 0.76
C VAL A 257 6.72 -3.21 -0.75
N ASP A 258 7.91 -3.30 -1.35
CA ASP A 258 8.05 -3.74 -2.73
C ASP A 258 7.93 -5.26 -2.80
N LEU A 259 7.08 -5.71 -3.67
CA LEU A 259 6.93 -7.11 -4.02
C LEU A 259 7.42 -7.28 -5.46
N SER A 260 8.51 -7.99 -5.63
CA SER A 260 9.05 -8.33 -6.94
C SER A 260 8.94 -9.83 -7.19
N GLY A 261 8.87 -10.20 -8.45
CA GLY A 261 8.83 -11.61 -8.81
C GLY A 261 9.54 -11.87 -10.12
N THR A 262 10.00 -13.09 -10.24
CA THR A 262 10.61 -13.61 -11.47
C THR A 262 9.90 -14.90 -11.84
N LEU A 263 9.36 -14.95 -13.05
CA LEU A 263 8.89 -16.20 -13.64
C LEU A 263 9.92 -16.63 -14.69
N SER A 264 10.51 -17.79 -14.49
CA SER A 264 11.55 -18.36 -15.35
C SER A 264 11.12 -19.70 -15.91
N ALA A 265 11.27 -19.86 -17.22
CA ALA A 265 11.03 -21.13 -17.91
C ALA A 265 12.27 -21.55 -18.68
N PRO A 266 12.68 -22.82 -18.62
CA PRO A 266 13.83 -23.34 -19.41
C PRO A 266 13.65 -23.02 -20.90
N GLU A 267 14.69 -22.51 -21.54
CA GLU A 267 14.74 -22.17 -22.97
C GLU A 267 13.84 -21.04 -23.46
N LEU A 268 12.85 -20.57 -22.65
CA LEU A 268 11.96 -19.44 -23.00
C LEU A 268 12.38 -18.12 -22.35
N GLY A 269 13.34 -18.18 -21.42
CA GLY A 269 13.85 -17.04 -20.71
C GLY A 269 13.08 -16.73 -19.41
N SER A 270 13.19 -15.51 -18.92
CA SER A 270 12.56 -15.07 -17.69
C SER A 270 11.89 -13.72 -17.87
N VAL A 271 10.76 -13.53 -17.21
CA VAL A 271 10.06 -12.26 -17.07
C VAL A 271 10.05 -11.83 -15.62
N ARG A 272 10.15 -10.53 -15.39
CA ARG A 272 10.19 -9.93 -14.06
C ARG A 272 9.06 -8.93 -13.89
N PHE A 273 8.57 -8.81 -12.67
CA PHE A 273 7.62 -7.79 -12.27
C PHE A 273 7.99 -7.20 -10.91
N ALA A 274 7.53 -5.98 -10.65
CA ALA A 274 7.61 -5.36 -9.34
C ALA A 274 6.36 -4.50 -9.11
N GLN A 275 5.79 -4.60 -7.91
CA GLN A 275 4.59 -3.91 -7.48
C GLN A 275 4.76 -3.50 -6.01
N ALA A 276 3.95 -2.57 -5.53
CA ALA A 276 3.90 -2.24 -4.11
C ALA A 276 2.63 -2.78 -3.47
N VAL A 277 2.76 -3.29 -2.24
CA VAL A 277 1.64 -3.63 -1.36
C VAL A 277 1.82 -2.92 -0.03
N THR A 278 0.75 -2.35 0.51
CA THR A 278 0.77 -1.71 1.82
C THR A 278 0.18 -2.62 2.87
N LEU A 279 0.97 -2.98 3.88
CA LEU A 279 0.57 -3.88 4.94
C LEU A 279 0.18 -3.09 6.19
N ARG A 280 -1.01 -3.38 6.72
CA ARG A 280 -1.56 -2.72 7.89
C ARG A 280 -1.77 -3.71 9.03
N ARG A 281 -1.63 -3.23 10.27
CA ARG A 281 -2.02 -4.02 11.43
C ARG A 281 -3.54 -3.98 11.56
N PRO A 282 -4.22 -5.15 11.61
CA PRO A 282 -5.66 -5.15 11.85
C PRO A 282 -5.97 -4.72 13.29
N ARG A 283 -6.95 -3.84 13.45
CA ARG A 283 -7.41 -3.35 14.75
C ARG A 283 -8.54 -4.21 15.26
N VAL A 284 -8.42 -4.67 16.49
CA VAL A 284 -9.35 -5.59 17.15
C VAL A 284 -9.89 -4.94 18.42
N LEU A 285 -11.20 -4.91 18.57
CA LEU A 285 -11.86 -4.57 19.82
C LEU A 285 -12.15 -5.84 20.60
N LEU A 286 -11.46 -6.06 21.72
CA LEU A 286 -11.68 -7.20 22.60
C LEU A 286 -12.54 -6.77 23.79
N LEU A 287 -13.77 -7.27 23.80
CA LEU A 287 -14.72 -7.03 24.88
C LEU A 287 -14.67 -8.21 25.83
N SER A 288 -14.28 -7.99 27.07
CA SER A 288 -14.20 -9.03 28.11
C SER A 288 -14.72 -8.49 29.44
N GLU A 289 -15.48 -9.34 30.13
CA GLU A 289 -15.89 -9.13 31.52
C GLU A 289 -15.06 -9.99 32.50
N ASP A 290 -14.02 -10.63 32.03
CA ASP A 290 -13.12 -11.42 32.86
C ASP A 290 -12.28 -10.51 33.77
N PRO A 291 -11.86 -11.01 34.94
CA PRO A 291 -10.93 -10.27 35.80
C PRO A 291 -9.65 -9.91 35.05
N ALA A 292 -9.11 -8.72 35.34
CA ALA A 292 -7.87 -8.24 34.73
C ALA A 292 -6.75 -9.27 34.85
N GLY A 293 -6.04 -9.51 33.75
CA GLY A 293 -4.93 -10.49 33.68
C GLY A 293 -5.31 -11.90 33.25
N THR A 294 -6.60 -12.26 33.20
CA THR A 294 -7.02 -13.62 32.80
C THR A 294 -6.84 -13.87 31.28
N GLY A 295 -6.93 -12.80 30.45
CA GLY A 295 -6.80 -12.86 28.99
C GLY A 295 -5.39 -12.64 28.45
N GLN A 296 -4.38 -12.51 29.32
CA GLN A 296 -3.00 -12.10 28.91
C GLN A 296 -2.38 -12.99 27.84
N HIS A 297 -2.65 -14.30 27.85
CA HIS A 297 -2.10 -15.21 26.85
C HIS A 297 -2.65 -14.89 25.45
N LEU A 298 -3.96 -14.71 25.33
CA LEU A 298 -4.58 -14.33 24.08
C LEU A 298 -4.06 -12.97 23.57
N LEU A 299 -3.97 -11.99 24.45
CA LEU A 299 -3.44 -10.66 24.12
C LEU A 299 -2.00 -10.71 23.64
N HIS A 300 -1.16 -11.48 24.35
CA HIS A 300 0.23 -11.66 23.94
C HIS A 300 0.35 -12.33 22.56
N THR A 301 -0.46 -13.38 22.32
CA THR A 301 -0.53 -14.07 21.03
C THR A 301 -0.93 -13.12 19.90
N LEU A 302 -1.93 -12.28 20.14
CA LEU A 302 -2.42 -11.33 19.13
C LEU A 302 -1.40 -10.23 18.87
N ALA A 303 -0.77 -9.68 19.91
CA ALA A 303 0.28 -8.69 19.75
C ALA A 303 1.50 -9.25 18.99
N ALA A 304 1.93 -10.46 19.33
CA ALA A 304 3.01 -11.16 18.61
C ALA A 304 2.66 -11.46 17.15
N SER A 305 1.36 -11.61 16.83
CA SER A 305 0.84 -11.84 15.48
C SER A 305 0.53 -10.54 14.73
N ALA A 306 1.00 -9.40 15.23
CA ALA A 306 0.86 -8.07 14.65
C ALA A 306 -0.58 -7.52 14.58
N PHE A 307 -1.45 -7.90 15.51
CA PHE A 307 -2.74 -7.26 15.72
C PHE A 307 -2.61 -6.06 16.66
N ASP A 308 -3.41 -5.02 16.42
CA ASP A 308 -3.58 -3.87 17.31
C ASP A 308 -4.86 -4.09 18.13
N VAL A 309 -4.71 -4.48 19.39
CA VAL A 309 -5.83 -4.90 20.24
C VAL A 309 -6.16 -3.82 21.25
N THR A 310 -7.42 -3.39 21.24
CA THR A 310 -7.99 -2.51 22.26
C THR A 310 -8.90 -3.32 23.16
N GLU A 311 -8.61 -3.37 24.46
CA GLU A 311 -9.49 -3.99 25.45
C GLU A 311 -10.53 -3.01 25.97
N ALA A 312 -11.77 -3.46 26.11
CA ALA A 312 -12.85 -2.70 26.69
C ALA A 312 -13.80 -3.60 27.51
N SER A 313 -14.44 -3.01 28.51
CA SER A 313 -15.46 -3.64 29.36
C SER A 313 -16.90 -3.31 28.95
N SER A 314 -17.07 -2.47 27.93
CA SER A 314 -18.38 -2.10 27.39
C SER A 314 -18.30 -1.81 25.89
N LEU A 315 -19.37 -2.11 25.18
CA LEU A 315 -19.51 -1.76 23.78
C LEU A 315 -19.82 -0.26 23.70
N SER A 316 -18.75 0.54 23.61
CA SER A 316 -18.84 1.99 23.51
C SER A 316 -17.88 2.48 22.43
N GLY A 317 -18.21 3.59 21.78
CA GLY A 317 -17.38 4.16 20.73
C GLY A 317 -17.79 3.73 19.32
N ARG A 318 -16.92 4.08 18.38
CA ARG A 318 -17.15 3.85 16.94
C ARG A 318 -16.63 2.46 16.55
N LEU A 319 -17.52 1.63 16.10
CA LEU A 319 -17.17 0.27 15.66
C LEU A 319 -16.38 0.29 14.35
N ASP A 320 -16.58 1.31 13.53
CA ASP A 320 -15.90 1.49 12.23
C ASP A 320 -14.37 1.65 12.35
N ASP A 321 -13.88 1.97 13.55
CA ASP A 321 -12.45 2.05 13.82
C ASP A 321 -11.76 0.68 13.87
N TYR A 322 -12.53 -0.40 13.94
CA TYR A 322 -12.04 -1.76 14.09
C TYR A 322 -12.36 -2.63 12.88
N GLN A 323 -11.57 -3.65 12.66
CA GLN A 323 -11.80 -4.68 11.63
C GLN A 323 -12.44 -5.94 12.20
N LEU A 324 -12.25 -6.18 13.50
CA LEU A 324 -12.79 -7.35 14.19
C LEU A 324 -13.25 -6.97 15.61
N ILE A 325 -14.44 -7.39 15.99
CA ILE A 325 -14.97 -7.28 17.36
C ILE A 325 -14.99 -8.67 17.97
N VAL A 326 -14.45 -8.82 19.16
CA VAL A 326 -14.37 -10.08 19.88
C VAL A 326 -15.10 -9.98 21.20
N PHE A 327 -16.10 -10.81 21.40
CA PHE A 327 -16.80 -10.99 22.68
C PHE A 327 -16.20 -12.19 23.40
N ASN A 328 -15.32 -11.94 24.37
CA ASN A 328 -14.68 -12.98 25.16
C ASN A 328 -15.39 -13.16 26.49
N ASN A 329 -16.01 -14.35 26.69
CA ASN A 329 -16.80 -14.66 27.90
C ASN A 329 -17.81 -13.57 28.28
N TRP A 330 -18.45 -12.98 27.28
CA TRP A 330 -19.32 -11.82 27.40
C TRP A 330 -20.78 -12.25 27.53
N ASN A 331 -21.56 -11.62 28.42
CA ASN A 331 -23.00 -11.85 28.50
C ASN A 331 -23.75 -11.25 27.31
N LEU A 332 -23.90 -12.01 26.24
CA LEU A 332 -24.56 -11.58 25.00
C LEU A 332 -26.03 -11.16 25.20
N ALA A 333 -26.70 -11.73 26.20
CA ALA A 333 -28.11 -11.41 26.49
C ALA A 333 -28.25 -10.01 27.15
N ALA A 334 -27.24 -9.56 27.90
CA ALA A 334 -27.22 -8.26 28.54
C ALA A 334 -26.94 -7.08 27.59
N MET A 335 -26.55 -7.36 26.34
CA MET A 335 -26.29 -6.32 25.34
C MET A 335 -27.59 -5.56 24.98
N SER A 336 -27.51 -4.24 24.92
CA SER A 336 -28.63 -3.38 24.52
C SER A 336 -29.09 -3.68 23.08
N ALA A 337 -30.37 -3.45 22.78
CA ALA A 337 -30.90 -3.65 21.43
C ALA A 337 -30.15 -2.80 20.39
N SER A 338 -29.79 -1.57 20.74
CA SER A 338 -28.99 -0.68 19.88
C SER A 338 -27.58 -1.22 19.65
N GLY A 339 -26.94 -1.78 20.66
CA GLY A 339 -25.63 -2.43 20.55
C GLY A 339 -25.68 -3.65 19.62
N LYS A 340 -26.68 -4.50 19.73
CA LYS A 340 -26.89 -5.67 18.86
C LYS A 340 -27.09 -5.24 17.40
N SER A 341 -27.90 -4.20 17.16
CA SER A 341 -28.11 -3.65 15.82
C SER A 341 -26.84 -3.03 15.24
N ALA A 342 -26.02 -2.35 16.07
CA ALA A 342 -24.74 -1.78 15.64
C ALA A 342 -23.74 -2.86 15.23
N VAL A 343 -23.69 -4.00 15.98
CA VAL A 343 -22.84 -5.14 15.62
C VAL A 343 -23.33 -5.82 14.34
N GLU A 344 -24.64 -5.98 14.16
CA GLU A 344 -25.20 -6.52 12.92
C GLU A 344 -24.82 -5.66 11.71
N GLU A 345 -24.98 -4.35 11.82
CA GLU A 345 -24.64 -3.41 10.74
C GLU A 345 -23.13 -3.42 10.45
N PHE A 346 -22.29 -3.43 11.49
CA PHE A 346 -20.83 -3.53 11.33
C PHE A 346 -20.43 -4.78 10.54
N VAL A 347 -21.04 -5.94 10.84
CA VAL A 347 -20.74 -7.18 10.09
C VAL A 347 -21.30 -7.14 8.67
N LYS A 348 -22.50 -6.59 8.46
CA LYS A 348 -23.07 -6.42 7.12
C LYS A 348 -22.19 -5.56 6.22
N GLN A 349 -21.51 -4.57 6.79
CA GLN A 349 -20.59 -3.66 6.07
C GLN A 349 -19.19 -4.25 5.84
N GLY A 350 -18.91 -5.46 6.33
CA GLY A 350 -17.65 -6.17 6.08
C GLY A 350 -16.80 -6.41 7.30
N GLY A 351 -17.18 -5.90 8.48
CA GLY A 351 -16.46 -6.16 9.72
C GLY A 351 -16.56 -7.62 10.16
N GLY A 352 -15.60 -8.07 10.97
CA GLY A 352 -15.62 -9.39 11.57
C GLY A 352 -16.19 -9.40 12.99
N VAL A 353 -16.84 -10.48 13.39
CA VAL A 353 -17.22 -10.69 14.79
C VAL A 353 -16.84 -12.10 15.25
N LEU A 354 -16.27 -12.21 16.43
CA LEU A 354 -15.93 -13.47 17.07
C LEU A 354 -16.53 -13.52 18.49
N VAL A 355 -17.22 -14.59 18.79
CA VAL A 355 -17.63 -14.92 20.15
C VAL A 355 -16.74 -16.04 20.66
N ILE A 356 -16.07 -15.81 21.79
CA ILE A 356 -15.34 -16.82 22.54
C ILE A 356 -16.19 -17.17 23.76
N GLY A 357 -16.55 -18.43 23.88
CA GLY A 357 -17.41 -18.94 24.92
C GLY A 357 -16.83 -18.84 26.32
N GLY A 358 -17.66 -19.02 27.31
CA GLY A 358 -17.29 -19.05 28.70
C GLY A 358 -18.47 -19.14 29.63
N GLU A 359 -18.25 -19.17 30.92
CA GLU A 359 -19.26 -19.41 31.96
C GLU A 359 -20.39 -18.36 32.00
N ARG A 360 -20.19 -17.19 31.38
CA ARG A 360 -21.18 -16.11 31.34
C ARG A 360 -22.16 -16.22 30.17
N ASN A 361 -21.94 -17.17 29.25
CA ASN A 361 -22.88 -17.46 28.20
C ASN A 361 -23.99 -18.42 28.72
N VAL A 362 -24.96 -17.86 29.39
CA VAL A 362 -26.10 -18.57 29.95
C VAL A 362 -27.27 -18.55 28.99
N TYR A 363 -27.89 -19.72 28.76
CA TYR A 363 -29.10 -19.82 27.97
C TYR A 363 -30.26 -19.11 28.65
N VAL A 364 -30.86 -18.20 27.95
CA VAL A 364 -32.12 -17.53 28.37
C VAL A 364 -33.14 -17.82 27.28
N GLU A 365 -34.29 -18.42 27.68
CA GLU A 365 -35.37 -18.69 26.72
C GLU A 365 -35.94 -17.35 26.23
N LYS A 366 -35.76 -17.10 24.90
CA LYS A 366 -36.22 -15.86 24.26
C LYS A 366 -37.58 -16.13 23.60
N ALA A 367 -38.39 -15.05 23.49
CA ALA A 367 -39.57 -15.05 22.61
C ALA A 367 -39.14 -15.35 21.14
N ALA A 368 -40.07 -15.80 20.32
CA ALA A 368 -39.84 -16.43 19.02
C ALA A 368 -39.12 -15.55 17.98
N GLU A 369 -38.92 -14.25 18.21
CA GLU A 369 -38.22 -13.37 17.28
C GLU A 369 -36.70 -13.37 17.53
N GLU A 370 -35.94 -13.63 16.47
CA GLU A 370 -34.48 -13.53 16.48
C GLU A 370 -34.04 -12.06 16.58
N ASP A 371 -33.26 -11.78 17.61
CA ASP A 371 -32.66 -10.44 17.71
C ASP A 371 -31.53 -10.23 16.67
N PRO A 372 -31.10 -8.97 16.42
CA PRO A 372 -30.06 -8.66 15.44
C PRO A 372 -28.75 -9.45 15.63
N LEU A 373 -28.32 -9.67 16.87
CA LEU A 373 -27.12 -10.43 17.16
C LEU A 373 -27.32 -11.92 16.87
N ASP A 374 -28.49 -12.48 17.23
CA ASP A 374 -28.80 -13.87 16.92
C ASP A 374 -28.83 -14.11 15.40
N ARG A 375 -29.30 -13.14 14.58
CA ARG A 375 -29.21 -13.24 13.11
C ARG A 375 -27.77 -13.24 12.60
N THR A 376 -26.91 -12.44 13.22
CA THR A 376 -25.51 -12.26 12.79
C THR A 376 -24.63 -13.46 13.11
N LEU A 377 -24.88 -14.15 14.22
CA LEU A 377 -24.02 -15.25 14.67
C LEU A 377 -24.33 -16.58 13.97
N PRO A 378 -23.30 -17.43 13.68
CA PRO A 378 -23.44 -18.71 12.96
C PRO A 378 -24.09 -19.82 13.79
N ALA A 379 -24.25 -19.63 15.10
CA ALA A 379 -24.89 -20.60 15.98
C ALA A 379 -25.64 -19.88 17.11
N LYS A 380 -26.58 -20.56 17.72
CA LYS A 380 -27.36 -20.12 18.85
C LYS A 380 -26.99 -20.89 20.11
N LEU A 381 -27.04 -20.26 21.27
CA LEU A 381 -26.94 -20.96 22.55
C LEU A 381 -27.99 -22.08 22.63
N ALA A 382 -27.56 -23.25 22.96
CA ALA A 382 -28.46 -24.41 23.11
C ALA A 382 -29.10 -24.44 24.49
N PRO A 383 -30.34 -24.92 24.62
CA PRO A 383 -30.89 -25.22 25.93
C PRO A 383 -30.09 -26.37 26.60
N PRO A 384 -30.10 -26.46 27.93
CA PRO A 384 -29.52 -27.59 28.64
C PRO A 384 -30.04 -28.91 28.13
N ARG A 385 -29.22 -29.96 28.09
CA ARG A 385 -29.63 -31.30 27.58
C ARG A 385 -30.48 -32.10 28.53
N THR A 386 -30.55 -31.75 29.80
CA THR A 386 -31.29 -32.50 30.80
C THR A 386 -32.81 -32.35 30.59
N PRO A 387 -33.54 -33.42 30.21
CA PRO A 387 -34.99 -33.36 29.99
C PRO A 387 -35.75 -33.24 31.32
N GLU A 388 -35.15 -33.61 32.45
CA GLU A 388 -35.72 -33.51 33.77
C GLU A 388 -35.45 -32.15 34.39
N GLY A 389 -36.48 -31.49 34.87
CA GLY A 389 -36.44 -30.12 35.38
C GLY A 389 -35.62 -29.93 36.66
N THR A 390 -35.41 -28.72 37.03
CA THR A 390 -34.85 -28.31 38.31
C THR A 390 -35.98 -28.07 39.31
N CYS A 391 -35.75 -28.38 40.58
CA CYS A 391 -36.66 -27.96 41.66
C CYS A 391 -35.97 -26.87 42.50
N VAL A 392 -36.57 -25.68 42.49
CA VAL A 392 -36.11 -24.55 43.31
C VAL A 392 -37.10 -24.25 44.42
N VAL A 393 -36.64 -24.21 45.67
CA VAL A 393 -37.43 -23.76 46.81
C VAL A 393 -36.87 -22.45 47.36
N LEU A 394 -37.60 -21.37 47.22
CA LEU A 394 -37.29 -20.11 47.80
C LEU A 394 -37.87 -20.00 49.22
N ILE A 395 -37.02 -19.86 50.22
CA ILE A 395 -37.42 -19.63 51.58
C ILE A 395 -37.28 -18.15 51.86
N LEU A 396 -38.38 -17.43 52.00
CA LEU A 396 -38.43 -15.98 52.22
C LEU A 396 -38.79 -15.62 53.65
N ASP A 397 -37.88 -14.89 54.28
CA ASP A 397 -38.15 -14.26 55.54
C ASP A 397 -39.23 -13.18 55.37
N LYS A 398 -40.29 -13.30 56.15
CA LYS A 398 -41.36 -12.30 56.21
C LYS A 398 -41.47 -11.63 57.57
N SER A 399 -40.48 -11.75 58.43
CA SER A 399 -40.44 -11.09 59.73
C SER A 399 -40.60 -9.56 59.63
N SER A 400 -41.03 -8.92 60.73
CA SER A 400 -41.30 -7.50 60.76
C SER A 400 -40.07 -6.64 60.35
N SER A 401 -38.84 -7.12 60.53
CA SER A 401 -37.61 -6.43 60.11
C SER A 401 -37.43 -6.34 58.59
N MET A 402 -38.16 -7.18 57.83
CA MET A 402 -38.19 -7.16 56.36
C MET A 402 -39.10 -6.04 55.80
N GLU A 403 -39.82 -5.28 56.63
CA GLU A 403 -40.75 -4.27 56.19
C GLU A 403 -40.08 -3.21 55.29
N GLY A 404 -40.82 -2.76 54.29
CA GLY A 404 -40.37 -1.72 53.34
C GLY A 404 -39.61 -2.29 52.15
N LYS A 405 -38.52 -1.62 51.79
CA LYS A 405 -37.71 -1.91 50.56
C LYS A 405 -37.17 -3.34 50.50
N LYS A 406 -36.81 -3.93 51.66
CA LYS A 406 -36.28 -5.31 51.68
C LYS A 406 -37.32 -6.33 51.21
N MET A 407 -38.56 -6.26 51.72
CA MET A 407 -39.63 -7.14 51.30
C MET A 407 -40.06 -6.93 49.86
N GLU A 408 -40.08 -5.67 49.41
CA GLU A 408 -40.40 -5.34 48.01
C GLU A 408 -39.39 -5.98 47.04
N LEU A 409 -38.12 -5.82 47.33
CA LEU A 409 -37.04 -6.40 46.48
C LEU A 409 -36.98 -7.92 46.61
N ALA A 410 -37.26 -8.49 47.77
CA ALA A 410 -37.35 -9.97 47.91
C ALA A 410 -38.50 -10.55 47.07
N ARG A 411 -39.63 -9.91 46.98
CA ARG A 411 -40.75 -10.27 46.10
C ARG A 411 -40.33 -10.14 44.64
N LEU A 412 -39.74 -9.03 44.21
CA LEU A 412 -39.27 -8.80 42.86
C LEU A 412 -38.21 -9.83 42.43
N ALA A 413 -37.31 -10.16 43.34
CA ALA A 413 -36.28 -11.20 43.06
C ALA A 413 -36.88 -12.59 42.92
N ALA A 414 -37.81 -12.94 43.79
CA ALA A 414 -38.55 -14.21 43.69
C ALA A 414 -39.39 -14.31 42.38
N ILE A 415 -40.05 -13.20 41.99
CA ILE A 415 -40.76 -13.10 40.72
C ILE A 415 -39.79 -13.19 39.55
N GLY A 416 -38.60 -12.60 39.61
CA GLY A 416 -37.55 -12.73 38.63
C GLY A 416 -37.09 -14.16 38.42
N VAL A 417 -36.91 -14.92 39.52
CA VAL A 417 -36.62 -16.36 39.45
C VAL A 417 -37.75 -17.11 38.74
N VAL A 418 -39.01 -16.90 39.16
CA VAL A 418 -40.18 -17.58 38.55
C VAL A 418 -40.30 -17.30 37.05
N ASN A 419 -40.00 -16.08 36.61
CA ASN A 419 -40.04 -15.69 35.19
C ASN A 419 -39.00 -16.46 34.36
N ASN A 420 -37.88 -16.81 34.92
CA ASN A 420 -36.75 -17.42 34.24
C ASN A 420 -36.72 -18.96 34.35
N LEU A 421 -37.58 -19.59 35.20
CA LEU A 421 -37.72 -21.03 35.21
C LEU A 421 -38.47 -21.52 33.97
N ARG A 422 -38.10 -22.71 33.48
CA ARG A 422 -38.80 -23.38 32.37
C ARG A 422 -40.14 -23.93 32.81
N PRO A 423 -41.14 -24.13 31.96
CA PRO A 423 -42.41 -24.74 32.35
C PRO A 423 -42.26 -26.13 33.01
N ILE A 424 -41.20 -26.89 32.63
CA ILE A 424 -40.87 -28.20 33.19
C ILE A 424 -40.24 -28.10 34.59
N ASP A 425 -39.65 -26.98 34.98
CA ASP A 425 -39.02 -26.80 36.28
C ASP A 425 -40.08 -26.65 37.37
N MET A 426 -39.71 -27.07 38.57
CA MET A 426 -40.60 -26.99 39.75
C MET A 426 -40.14 -25.85 40.66
N VAL A 427 -41.08 -25.10 41.18
CA VAL A 427 -40.83 -24.00 42.12
C VAL A 427 -41.73 -24.11 43.34
N GLY A 428 -41.17 -23.88 44.51
CA GLY A 428 -41.87 -23.70 45.75
C GLY A 428 -41.46 -22.39 46.43
N VAL A 429 -42.41 -21.75 47.07
CA VAL A 429 -42.10 -20.54 47.88
C VAL A 429 -42.62 -20.78 49.30
N LEU A 430 -41.67 -20.94 50.22
CA LEU A 430 -41.92 -21.07 51.65
C LEU A 430 -41.69 -19.72 52.30
N ILE A 431 -42.61 -19.23 53.08
CA ILE A 431 -42.48 -18.03 53.88
C ILE A 431 -42.37 -18.40 55.35
N PHE A 432 -41.63 -17.66 56.09
CA PHE A 432 -41.50 -17.90 57.55
C PHE A 432 -41.39 -16.61 58.36
N ASP A 433 -41.83 -16.76 59.57
CA ASP A 433 -41.73 -15.80 60.70
C ASP A 433 -41.36 -16.59 61.98
N ASN A 434 -42.24 -16.59 62.99
CA ASN A 434 -42.20 -17.53 64.13
C ASN A 434 -42.71 -18.92 63.77
N SER A 435 -43.31 -19.08 62.60
CA SER A 435 -43.83 -20.31 62.01
C SER A 435 -43.46 -20.33 60.50
N PHE A 436 -43.82 -21.39 59.81
CA PHE A 436 -43.61 -21.44 58.35
C PHE A 436 -44.88 -21.79 57.61
N HIS A 437 -45.04 -21.25 56.42
CA HIS A 437 -46.16 -21.52 55.51
C HIS A 437 -45.71 -21.61 54.07
N TRP A 438 -46.26 -22.55 53.31
CA TRP A 438 -46.11 -22.58 51.88
C TRP A 438 -46.99 -21.53 51.22
N ALA A 439 -46.42 -20.40 50.78
CA ALA A 439 -47.12 -19.45 49.93
C ALA A 439 -47.41 -20.09 48.57
N VAL A 440 -46.45 -20.82 48.02
CA VAL A 440 -46.60 -21.63 46.83
C VAL A 440 -46.05 -23.03 47.13
N PRO A 441 -46.90 -24.12 47.26
CA PRO A 441 -46.46 -25.48 47.36
C PRO A 441 -45.61 -25.86 46.10
N ILE A 442 -44.65 -26.77 46.25
CA ILE A 442 -43.80 -27.22 45.13
C ILE A 442 -44.66 -27.70 43.99
N ARG A 443 -44.57 -27.00 42.84
CA ARG A 443 -45.34 -27.25 41.62
C ARG A 443 -44.57 -26.83 40.38
N ARG A 444 -45.02 -27.29 39.18
CA ARG A 444 -44.43 -26.88 37.92
C ARG A 444 -44.60 -25.37 37.69
N ALA A 445 -43.60 -24.72 37.08
CA ALA A 445 -43.60 -23.31 36.77
C ALA A 445 -44.44 -22.95 35.53
N GLU A 446 -45.50 -23.72 35.25
CA GLU A 446 -46.41 -23.52 34.12
C GLU A 446 -47.32 -22.32 34.33
N GLU A 447 -47.91 -22.21 35.54
CA GLU A 447 -48.86 -21.12 35.93
C GLU A 447 -48.14 -19.91 36.53
N ARG A 448 -47.13 -19.36 35.84
CA ARG A 448 -46.30 -18.25 36.36
C ARG A 448 -47.11 -17.05 36.85
N SER A 449 -48.18 -16.70 36.15
CA SER A 449 -49.02 -15.54 36.50
C SER A 449 -49.71 -15.71 37.86
N LEU A 450 -50.11 -16.93 38.20
CA LEU A 450 -50.69 -17.25 39.53
C LEU A 450 -49.63 -17.17 40.62
N ILE A 451 -48.49 -17.84 40.39
CA ILE A 451 -47.34 -17.88 41.32
C ILE A 451 -46.89 -16.43 41.64
N LYS A 452 -46.74 -15.59 40.62
CA LYS A 452 -46.33 -14.19 40.79
C LYS A 452 -47.32 -13.40 41.59
N ARG A 453 -48.61 -13.56 41.38
CA ARG A 453 -49.65 -12.87 42.21
C ARG A 453 -49.57 -13.23 43.69
N VAL A 454 -49.37 -14.53 43.99
CA VAL A 454 -49.20 -15.00 45.35
C VAL A 454 -47.94 -14.43 45.99
N VAL A 455 -46.81 -14.44 45.30
CA VAL A 455 -45.54 -13.89 45.79
C VAL A 455 -45.64 -12.40 46.02
N ALA A 456 -46.28 -11.64 45.11
CA ALA A 456 -46.49 -10.21 45.25
C ALA A 456 -47.34 -9.83 46.47
N GLY A 457 -48.20 -10.73 46.91
CA GLY A 457 -49.08 -10.55 48.06
C GLY A 457 -48.46 -10.87 49.43
N ILE A 458 -47.22 -11.30 49.54
CA ILE A 458 -46.57 -11.65 50.82
C ILE A 458 -46.42 -10.36 51.65
N THR A 459 -46.92 -10.31 52.88
CA THR A 459 -46.80 -9.17 53.79
C THR A 459 -45.90 -9.51 54.96
N PRO A 460 -45.03 -8.58 55.40
CA PRO A 460 -44.17 -8.80 56.59
C PRO A 460 -44.95 -8.83 57.88
N ASP A 461 -44.61 -9.78 58.76
CA ASP A 461 -45.21 -9.96 60.08
C ASP A 461 -44.39 -10.97 60.91
N GLY A 462 -44.32 -10.83 62.23
CA GLY A 462 -43.76 -11.76 63.16
C GLY A 462 -42.23 -11.67 63.36
N GLY A 463 -41.68 -12.73 63.97
CA GLY A 463 -40.24 -12.88 64.25
C GLY A 463 -39.49 -13.71 63.23
N THR A 464 -38.33 -14.30 63.60
CA THR A 464 -37.46 -15.03 62.64
C THR A 464 -37.06 -16.39 63.19
N GLN A 465 -37.60 -17.50 62.64
CA GLN A 465 -37.18 -18.88 62.95
C GLN A 465 -36.76 -19.63 61.70
N ILE A 466 -35.47 -19.70 61.40
CA ILE A 466 -34.89 -20.23 60.16
C ILE A 466 -34.91 -21.78 60.14
N ALA A 467 -34.48 -22.46 61.22
CA ALA A 467 -34.22 -23.88 61.25
C ALA A 467 -35.47 -24.72 60.90
N PRO A 468 -36.68 -24.43 61.45
CA PRO A 468 -37.90 -25.19 61.08
C PRO A 468 -38.31 -25.00 59.59
N ALA A 469 -38.16 -23.78 59.08
CA ALA A 469 -38.45 -23.48 57.67
C ALA A 469 -37.49 -24.20 56.71
N LEU A 470 -36.23 -24.21 57.05
CA LEU A 470 -35.20 -24.91 56.27
C LEU A 470 -35.40 -26.44 56.28
N GLN A 471 -35.80 -27.00 57.46
CA GLN A 471 -36.08 -28.44 57.60
C GLN A 471 -37.31 -28.84 56.74
N GLU A 472 -38.39 -28.05 56.77
CA GLU A 472 -39.59 -28.33 55.97
C GLU A 472 -39.29 -28.21 54.47
N ALA A 473 -38.57 -27.20 54.04
CA ALA A 473 -38.16 -27.06 52.65
C ALA A 473 -37.33 -28.27 52.20
N TYR A 474 -36.34 -28.68 52.95
CA TYR A 474 -35.54 -29.86 52.69
C TYR A 474 -36.39 -31.15 52.61
N ARG A 475 -37.24 -31.37 53.57
CA ARG A 475 -38.15 -32.53 53.60
C ARG A 475 -39.05 -32.63 52.38
N ARG A 476 -39.53 -31.46 51.87
CA ARG A 476 -40.44 -31.43 50.72
C ARG A 476 -39.73 -31.48 49.39
N ILE A 477 -38.52 -30.94 49.26
CA ILE A 477 -37.73 -30.98 47.99
C ILE A 477 -37.12 -32.38 47.76
N LEU A 478 -36.80 -33.08 48.85
CA LEU A 478 -36.10 -34.40 48.76
C LEU A 478 -36.84 -35.46 47.88
N PRO A 479 -38.16 -35.73 48.02
CA PRO A 479 -38.86 -36.71 47.21
C PRO A 479 -39.17 -36.23 45.79
N VAL A 480 -38.92 -34.97 45.44
CA VAL A 480 -39.26 -34.42 44.14
C VAL A 480 -38.38 -35.07 43.08
N ASN A 481 -38.99 -35.49 41.98
CA ASN A 481 -38.23 -36.03 40.85
C ASN A 481 -37.69 -34.85 39.98
N ALA A 482 -36.50 -34.39 40.33
CA ALA A 482 -35.76 -33.35 39.63
C ALA A 482 -34.27 -33.67 39.68
N VAL A 483 -33.54 -33.33 38.59
CA VAL A 483 -32.09 -33.56 38.48
C VAL A 483 -31.33 -32.66 39.42
N TYR A 484 -31.75 -31.41 39.49
CA TYR A 484 -31.15 -30.41 40.38
C TYR A 484 -32.15 -29.96 41.42
N LYS A 485 -31.77 -30.02 42.67
CA LYS A 485 -32.60 -29.60 43.80
C LYS A 485 -31.85 -28.48 44.52
N HIS A 486 -32.45 -27.32 44.54
CA HIS A 486 -31.82 -26.12 45.06
C HIS A 486 -32.74 -25.39 46.04
N ILE A 487 -32.23 -25.04 47.21
CA ILE A 487 -32.91 -24.22 48.22
C ILE A 487 -32.18 -22.90 48.32
N VAL A 488 -32.92 -21.79 48.28
CA VAL A 488 -32.38 -20.46 48.53
C VAL A 488 -33.09 -19.87 49.77
N LEU A 489 -32.30 -19.66 50.82
CA LEU A 489 -32.73 -19.04 52.05
C LEU A 489 -32.44 -17.55 52.05
N LEU A 490 -33.45 -16.73 52.17
CA LEU A 490 -33.34 -15.28 52.22
C LEU A 490 -33.83 -14.76 53.56
N THR A 491 -33.01 -14.04 54.33
CA THR A 491 -33.32 -13.51 55.65
C THR A 491 -32.56 -12.18 55.93
N ASP A 492 -33.12 -11.33 56.77
CA ASP A 492 -32.42 -10.15 57.27
C ASP A 492 -32.23 -10.19 58.80
N GLY A 493 -32.55 -11.33 59.46
CA GLY A 493 -32.56 -11.48 60.89
C GLY A 493 -31.54 -12.47 61.45
N ILE A 494 -31.46 -12.50 62.77
CA ILE A 494 -30.73 -13.47 63.56
C ILE A 494 -31.69 -14.51 64.07
N SER A 495 -31.41 -15.79 63.88
CA SER A 495 -32.16 -16.91 64.35
C SER A 495 -31.26 -17.88 65.15
N GLU A 496 -31.84 -18.71 65.98
CA GLU A 496 -31.15 -19.84 66.57
C GLU A 496 -30.73 -20.82 65.50
N GLU A 497 -29.50 -21.38 65.67
CA GLU A 497 -28.91 -22.31 64.71
C GLU A 497 -29.65 -23.64 64.57
N GLY A 498 -30.30 -24.13 65.65
CA GLY A 498 -30.98 -25.41 65.63
C GLY A 498 -30.14 -26.53 64.99
N ASP A 499 -30.80 -27.47 64.31
CA ASP A 499 -30.15 -28.60 63.60
C ASP A 499 -29.73 -28.29 62.16
N SER A 500 -29.68 -26.99 61.76
CA SER A 500 -29.40 -26.58 60.38
C SER A 500 -28.08 -27.07 59.83
N MET A 501 -27.06 -27.21 60.70
CA MET A 501 -25.76 -27.73 60.25
C MET A 501 -25.76 -29.20 59.87
N THR A 502 -26.51 -30.03 60.65
CA THR A 502 -26.70 -31.45 60.35
C THR A 502 -27.48 -31.60 59.03
N LEU A 503 -28.57 -30.82 58.93
CA LEU A 503 -29.39 -30.81 57.72
C LEU A 503 -28.61 -30.38 56.48
N ALA A 504 -27.74 -29.38 56.58
CA ALA A 504 -26.89 -28.94 55.45
C ALA A 504 -25.93 -30.00 54.95
N ARG A 505 -25.34 -30.84 55.87
CA ARG A 505 -24.53 -31.98 55.49
C ARG A 505 -25.38 -33.08 54.82
N GLU A 506 -26.55 -33.41 55.39
CA GLU A 506 -27.47 -34.36 54.75
C GLU A 506 -27.93 -33.91 53.38
N ALA A 507 -28.19 -32.59 53.19
CA ALA A 507 -28.58 -32.03 51.94
C ALA A 507 -27.48 -32.25 50.88
N ARG A 508 -26.19 -32.00 51.22
CA ARG A 508 -25.08 -32.30 50.35
C ARG A 508 -25.02 -33.76 49.92
N ASP A 509 -25.14 -34.67 50.90
CA ASP A 509 -25.04 -36.12 50.66
C ASP A 509 -26.22 -36.64 49.82
N ARG A 510 -27.37 -35.91 49.79
CA ARG A 510 -28.53 -36.14 48.95
C ARG A 510 -28.61 -35.26 47.70
N GLN A 511 -27.52 -34.57 47.34
CA GLN A 511 -27.44 -33.69 46.17
C GLN A 511 -28.51 -32.55 46.16
N VAL A 512 -28.81 -32.01 47.34
CA VAL A 512 -29.62 -30.83 47.50
C VAL A 512 -28.68 -29.67 47.92
N THR A 513 -28.57 -28.65 47.06
CA THR A 513 -27.77 -27.47 47.36
C THR A 513 -28.57 -26.42 48.14
N ILE A 514 -27.94 -25.73 49.05
CA ILE A 514 -28.57 -24.67 49.84
C ILE A 514 -27.71 -23.40 49.76
N SER A 515 -28.25 -22.37 49.12
CA SER A 515 -27.64 -21.03 49.12
C SER A 515 -28.33 -20.13 50.15
N THR A 516 -27.60 -19.17 50.69
CA THR A 516 -28.13 -18.26 51.72
C THR A 516 -27.91 -16.81 51.27
N VAL A 517 -28.89 -15.95 51.54
CA VAL A 517 -28.84 -14.52 51.25
C VAL A 517 -29.17 -13.76 52.49
N GLY A 518 -28.23 -13.01 53.04
CA GLY A 518 -28.36 -12.12 54.16
C GLY A 518 -28.54 -10.69 53.73
N LEU A 519 -29.63 -10.04 54.18
CA LEU A 519 -29.98 -8.64 53.84
C LEU A 519 -29.74 -7.73 55.03
N GLY A 520 -28.88 -6.73 54.84
CA GLY A 520 -28.54 -5.76 55.87
C GLY A 520 -27.29 -6.10 56.70
N GLN A 521 -27.11 -5.38 57.81
CA GLN A 521 -25.90 -5.57 58.66
C GLN A 521 -26.12 -6.51 59.85
N ASP A 522 -27.38 -6.68 60.24
CA ASP A 522 -27.76 -7.41 61.48
C ASP A 522 -28.03 -8.91 61.24
N VAL A 523 -27.35 -9.53 60.27
CA VAL A 523 -27.49 -10.98 59.97
C VAL A 523 -26.39 -11.80 60.60
N ASN A 524 -26.69 -13.02 60.99
CA ASN A 524 -25.70 -13.99 61.48
C ASN A 524 -24.90 -14.57 60.26
N ARG A 525 -23.91 -13.78 59.80
CA ARG A 525 -23.03 -14.13 58.65
C ARG A 525 -22.40 -15.50 58.81
N SER A 526 -21.83 -15.79 59.98
CA SER A 526 -21.11 -17.05 60.22
C SER A 526 -22.03 -18.28 60.09
N TYR A 527 -23.27 -18.13 60.57
CA TYR A 527 -24.28 -19.19 60.46
C TYR A 527 -24.69 -19.41 59.00
N LEU A 528 -25.06 -18.34 58.26
CA LEU A 528 -25.48 -18.44 56.86
C LEU A 528 -24.39 -18.98 55.95
N GLU A 529 -23.15 -18.53 56.16
CA GLU A 529 -21.99 -19.00 55.39
C GLU A 529 -21.69 -20.48 55.65
N LYS A 530 -21.75 -20.93 56.90
CA LYS A 530 -21.59 -22.34 57.25
C LYS A 530 -22.66 -23.24 56.62
N VAL A 531 -23.93 -22.84 56.69
CA VAL A 531 -25.07 -23.58 56.09
C VAL A 531 -24.85 -23.74 54.58
N ALA A 532 -24.56 -22.64 53.91
CA ALA A 532 -24.33 -22.65 52.45
C ALA A 532 -23.13 -23.53 52.09
N THR A 533 -21.97 -23.32 52.73
CA THR A 533 -20.74 -24.09 52.45
C THR A 533 -20.91 -25.58 52.67
N LEU A 534 -21.57 -25.99 53.77
CA LEU A 534 -21.83 -27.41 54.08
C LEU A 534 -22.74 -28.06 53.06
N ALA A 535 -23.68 -27.34 52.48
CA ALA A 535 -24.61 -27.83 51.48
C ALA A 535 -24.19 -27.54 50.01
N LEU A 536 -22.92 -27.21 49.79
CA LEU A 536 -22.34 -26.89 48.46
C LEU A 536 -23.06 -25.76 47.73
N GLY A 537 -23.70 -24.82 48.42
CA GLY A 537 -24.27 -23.59 47.94
C GLY A 537 -23.39 -22.38 48.19
N LYS A 538 -23.89 -21.18 47.98
CA LYS A 538 -23.19 -19.91 48.14
C LYS A 538 -23.87 -19.03 49.18
N ALA A 539 -23.07 -18.29 49.92
CA ALA A 539 -23.59 -17.27 50.86
C ALA A 539 -23.38 -15.87 50.28
N TYR A 540 -24.44 -15.09 50.23
CA TYR A 540 -24.42 -13.73 49.72
C TYR A 540 -24.81 -12.75 50.84
N PHE A 541 -24.16 -11.62 50.97
CA PHE A 541 -24.46 -10.60 51.98
C PHE A 541 -24.58 -9.24 51.30
N LEU A 542 -25.76 -8.67 51.42
CA LEU A 542 -26.13 -7.44 50.76
C LEU A 542 -26.42 -6.33 51.78
N SER A 543 -25.59 -5.30 51.81
CA SER A 543 -25.84 -4.08 52.60
C SER A 543 -26.99 -3.25 52.02
N ASP A 544 -27.06 -3.19 50.67
CA ASP A 544 -28.19 -2.60 49.95
C ASP A 544 -28.86 -3.70 49.10
N PRO A 545 -30.19 -3.94 49.32
CA PRO A 545 -30.92 -4.99 48.66
C PRO A 545 -31.17 -4.71 47.17
N SER A 546 -30.74 -3.59 46.57
CA SER A 546 -30.98 -3.24 45.16
C SER A 546 -30.38 -4.24 44.16
N GLY A 547 -29.34 -5.00 44.53
CA GLY A 547 -28.73 -6.06 43.67
C GLY A 547 -29.34 -7.48 43.85
N LEU A 548 -30.34 -7.61 44.73
CA LEU A 548 -30.90 -8.93 45.14
C LEU A 548 -31.44 -9.75 43.99
N GLU A 549 -32.19 -9.14 43.06
CA GLU A 549 -32.81 -9.84 41.94
C GLU A 549 -31.72 -10.50 41.07
N GLN A 550 -30.66 -9.79 40.74
CA GLN A 550 -29.57 -10.31 39.89
C GLN A 550 -28.81 -11.44 40.56
N ILE A 551 -28.59 -11.35 41.87
CA ILE A 551 -27.87 -12.35 42.64
C ILE A 551 -28.71 -13.62 42.74
N LEU A 552 -29.99 -13.49 43.11
CA LEU A 552 -30.89 -14.60 43.25
C LEU A 552 -31.10 -15.35 41.92
N LEU A 553 -31.31 -14.58 40.86
CA LEU A 553 -31.42 -15.11 39.52
C LEU A 553 -30.15 -15.85 39.10
N ARG A 554 -29.00 -15.27 39.35
CA ARG A 554 -27.71 -15.90 39.02
C ARG A 554 -27.48 -17.19 39.79
N ASP A 555 -27.73 -17.21 41.11
CA ASP A 555 -27.52 -18.37 41.94
C ASP A 555 -28.44 -19.54 41.53
N VAL A 556 -29.72 -19.23 41.26
CA VAL A 556 -30.67 -20.22 40.81
C VAL A 556 -30.31 -20.78 39.42
N MET A 557 -29.89 -19.88 38.49
CA MET A 557 -29.53 -20.28 37.13
C MET A 557 -28.28 -21.14 37.08
N GLU A 558 -27.31 -20.94 37.96
CA GLU A 558 -26.13 -21.82 38.09
C GLU A 558 -26.55 -23.26 38.49
N HIS A 559 -27.66 -23.46 39.20
CA HIS A 559 -28.13 -24.75 39.63
C HIS A 559 -29.30 -25.32 38.79
N THR A 560 -29.79 -24.56 37.78
CA THR A 560 -30.89 -25.00 36.89
C THR A 560 -30.46 -25.76 35.63
N GLY A 561 -29.25 -26.25 35.55
CA GLY A 561 -28.68 -26.91 34.38
C GLY A 561 -27.90 -25.93 33.51
N SER A 562 -26.60 -25.92 33.70
CA SER A 562 -25.66 -25.11 32.90
C SER A 562 -25.69 -25.55 31.44
N THR A 563 -25.68 -24.56 30.52
CA THR A 563 -25.35 -24.80 29.11
C THR A 563 -23.88 -25.12 28.95
N ALA A 564 -23.06 -24.86 29.97
CA ALA A 564 -21.67 -25.23 30.03
C ALA A 564 -21.55 -26.75 30.36
N VAL A 565 -20.72 -27.41 29.58
CA VAL A 565 -20.33 -28.82 29.76
C VAL A 565 -18.92 -28.80 30.31
N GLU A 566 -18.70 -29.27 31.53
CA GLU A 566 -17.41 -29.22 32.21
C GLU A 566 -16.84 -30.63 32.42
N HIS A 567 -16.25 -31.17 31.38
CA HIS A 567 -15.39 -32.35 31.41
C HIS A 567 -14.41 -32.32 30.24
N ALA A 568 -13.37 -33.14 30.27
CA ALA A 568 -12.37 -33.17 29.23
C ALA A 568 -12.97 -33.65 27.90
N ILE A 569 -12.85 -32.80 26.88
CA ILE A 569 -13.33 -33.04 25.52
C ILE A 569 -12.19 -32.95 24.51
N HIS A 570 -12.25 -33.74 23.45
CA HIS A 570 -11.24 -33.70 22.37
C HIS A 570 -11.85 -33.04 21.14
N PRO A 571 -11.16 -31.99 20.62
CA PRO A 571 -11.56 -31.38 19.36
C PRO A 571 -11.47 -32.37 18.20
N GLN A 572 -12.48 -32.36 17.33
CA GLN A 572 -12.52 -33.18 16.13
C GLN A 572 -12.61 -32.30 14.89
N ILE A 573 -11.76 -32.56 13.91
CA ILE A 573 -11.77 -31.83 12.64
C ILE A 573 -12.93 -32.33 11.80
N VAL A 574 -13.88 -31.44 11.50
CA VAL A 574 -15.01 -31.73 10.60
C VAL A 574 -14.64 -31.42 9.16
N LYS A 575 -13.93 -30.31 8.97
CA LYS A 575 -13.54 -29.80 7.64
C LYS A 575 -12.10 -29.34 7.65
N LYS A 576 -11.33 -29.78 6.67
CA LYS A 576 -10.00 -29.21 6.43
C LYS A 576 -10.16 -27.78 5.89
N ALA A 577 -9.80 -26.80 6.68
CA ALA A 577 -9.88 -25.39 6.34
C ALA A 577 -8.50 -24.75 6.52
N GLU A 578 -8.23 -23.67 5.76
CA GLU A 578 -6.96 -22.91 5.83
C GLU A 578 -6.63 -22.47 7.25
N ILE A 579 -7.64 -22.19 8.05
CA ILE A 579 -7.51 -21.80 9.46
C ILE A 579 -6.76 -22.83 10.32
N LEU A 580 -6.79 -24.11 9.92
CA LEU A 580 -6.10 -25.19 10.61
C LEU A 580 -4.71 -25.49 10.04
N GLU A 581 -4.29 -24.80 8.97
CA GLU A 581 -2.98 -25.04 8.36
C GLU A 581 -1.83 -24.69 9.30
N GLY A 582 -0.96 -25.67 9.51
CA GLY A 582 0.23 -25.54 10.35
C GLY A 582 -0.04 -25.41 11.85
N VAL A 583 -1.29 -25.62 12.29
CA VAL A 583 -1.70 -25.61 13.70
C VAL A 583 -1.34 -26.94 14.39
N GLY A 584 -1.36 -28.04 13.66
CA GLY A 584 -1.19 -29.39 14.24
C GLY A 584 -2.38 -29.82 15.11
N MET A 585 -3.61 -29.53 14.63
CA MET A 585 -4.84 -29.74 15.38
C MET A 585 -5.06 -31.21 15.82
N GLU A 586 -4.50 -32.18 15.10
CA GLU A 586 -4.56 -33.59 15.44
C GLU A 586 -3.87 -33.90 16.78
N ALA A 587 -2.88 -33.09 17.17
CA ALA A 587 -2.14 -33.20 18.41
C ALA A 587 -2.66 -32.21 19.48
N ALA A 588 -3.80 -31.55 19.26
CA ALA A 588 -4.36 -30.63 20.23
C ALA A 588 -4.76 -31.34 21.52
N PRO A 589 -4.37 -30.81 22.70
CA PRO A 589 -4.79 -31.40 23.98
C PRO A 589 -6.30 -31.21 24.18
N PRO A 590 -6.92 -32.01 25.07
CA PRO A 590 -8.33 -31.85 25.40
C PRO A 590 -8.58 -30.48 26.06
N LEU A 591 -9.79 -29.96 25.81
CA LEU A 591 -10.35 -28.81 26.53
C LEU A 591 -11.11 -29.33 27.74
N ASP A 592 -11.13 -28.62 28.87
CA ASP A 592 -11.79 -29.04 30.08
C ASP A 592 -13.30 -28.62 30.15
N GLY A 593 -13.79 -27.96 29.08
CA GLY A 593 -15.20 -27.60 28.99
C GLY A 593 -15.54 -26.76 27.76
N TYR A 594 -16.82 -26.60 27.51
CA TYR A 594 -17.37 -25.75 26.44
C TYR A 594 -18.81 -25.34 26.75
N VAL A 595 -19.32 -24.34 26.07
CA VAL A 595 -20.71 -23.92 26.07
C VAL A 595 -21.43 -24.53 24.88
N ARG A 596 -22.60 -25.11 25.10
CA ARG A 596 -23.36 -25.69 24.01
C ARG A 596 -23.99 -24.64 23.12
N PHE A 597 -23.69 -24.75 21.85
CA PHE A 597 -24.34 -24.02 20.77
C PHE A 597 -24.93 -25.01 19.75
N ILE A 598 -25.95 -24.54 19.04
CA ILE A 598 -26.52 -25.26 17.90
C ILE A 598 -26.17 -24.43 16.65
N SER A 599 -25.43 -25.03 15.75
CA SER A 599 -25.08 -24.39 14.47
C SER A 599 -26.33 -24.13 13.63
N LYS A 600 -26.38 -23.00 12.95
CA LYS A 600 -27.46 -22.67 12.01
C LYS A 600 -27.27 -23.43 10.68
N PRO A 601 -28.36 -23.64 9.93
CA PRO A 601 -28.26 -24.14 8.57
C PRO A 601 -27.38 -23.24 7.72
N GLY A 602 -26.42 -23.82 6.97
CA GLY A 602 -25.46 -23.08 6.14
C GLY A 602 -24.24 -22.57 6.87
N ALA A 603 -24.14 -22.70 8.20
CA ALA A 603 -22.91 -22.35 8.92
C ALA A 603 -21.82 -23.41 8.68
N ASP A 604 -20.59 -22.97 8.55
CA ASP A 604 -19.40 -23.79 8.31
C ASP A 604 -18.81 -24.25 9.65
N VAL A 605 -19.11 -25.49 10.04
CA VAL A 605 -18.54 -26.10 11.26
C VAL A 605 -17.17 -26.67 10.91
N VAL A 606 -16.12 -26.05 11.45
CA VAL A 606 -14.71 -26.43 11.22
C VAL A 606 -14.27 -27.48 12.25
N LEU A 607 -14.59 -27.22 13.52
CA LEU A 607 -14.28 -28.12 14.63
C LEU A 607 -15.56 -28.47 15.38
N ASN A 608 -15.68 -29.71 15.80
CA ASN A 608 -16.72 -30.14 16.71
C ASN A 608 -16.13 -30.82 17.96
N VAL A 609 -16.99 -31.09 18.89
CA VAL A 609 -16.73 -31.90 20.09
C VAL A 609 -17.73 -33.07 20.15
N GLU A 610 -17.86 -33.70 21.30
CA GLU A 610 -18.80 -34.79 21.53
C GLU A 610 -20.18 -34.53 20.95
N GLN A 611 -20.86 -35.61 20.52
CA GLN A 611 -22.23 -35.58 20.00
C GLN A 611 -22.45 -34.55 18.85
N ARG A 612 -21.39 -34.17 18.16
CA ARG A 612 -21.40 -33.22 17.05
C ARG A 612 -21.73 -31.76 17.43
N ASP A 613 -21.58 -31.38 18.73
CA ASP A 613 -21.69 -29.98 19.11
C ASP A 613 -20.53 -29.15 18.47
N PRO A 614 -20.79 -27.97 17.93
CA PRO A 614 -19.73 -27.18 17.30
C PRO A 614 -18.76 -26.66 18.35
N LEU A 615 -17.43 -26.81 18.09
CA LEU A 615 -16.38 -26.14 18.85
C LEU A 615 -15.97 -24.82 18.17
N PHE A 616 -15.74 -24.85 16.87
CA PHE A 616 -15.55 -23.66 16.08
C PHE A 616 -16.46 -23.71 14.86
N VAL A 617 -17.30 -22.69 14.74
CA VAL A 617 -18.27 -22.49 13.66
C VAL A 617 -18.20 -21.08 13.16
N ARG A 618 -18.29 -20.92 11.85
CA ARG A 618 -18.23 -19.62 11.19
C ARG A 618 -19.20 -19.55 10.01
N TRP A 619 -19.47 -18.35 9.55
CA TRP A 619 -20.15 -18.11 8.28
C TRP A 619 -19.87 -16.70 7.77
N GLN A 620 -20.28 -16.46 6.55
CA GLN A 620 -20.33 -15.11 6.00
C GLN A 620 -21.72 -14.53 6.26
N TYR A 621 -21.77 -13.30 6.76
CA TYR A 621 -22.99 -12.53 6.99
C TYR A 621 -22.87 -11.14 6.39
N GLY A 622 -23.63 -10.85 5.33
CA GLY A 622 -23.41 -9.63 4.53
C GLY A 622 -22.05 -9.67 3.83
N LEU A 623 -21.30 -8.61 3.98
CA LEU A 623 -19.91 -8.52 3.46
C LEU A 623 -18.88 -9.04 4.47
N GLY A 624 -19.26 -9.18 5.74
CA GLY A 624 -18.37 -9.58 6.81
C GLY A 624 -18.50 -11.05 7.19
N ARG A 625 -17.81 -11.43 8.27
CA ARG A 625 -17.78 -12.79 8.78
C ARG A 625 -18.08 -12.84 10.27
N ALA A 626 -18.78 -13.88 10.68
CA ALA A 626 -19.03 -14.15 12.08
C ALA A 626 -18.55 -15.54 12.47
N GLY A 627 -17.93 -15.65 13.64
CA GLY A 627 -17.44 -16.92 14.19
C GLY A 627 -17.80 -17.09 15.65
N ILE A 628 -17.89 -18.34 16.07
CA ILE A 628 -18.06 -18.72 17.48
C ILE A 628 -17.07 -19.82 17.79
N PHE A 629 -16.26 -19.62 18.82
CA PHE A 629 -15.50 -20.67 19.48
C PHE A 629 -16.17 -20.96 20.82
N THR A 630 -16.68 -22.16 21.00
CA THR A 630 -17.59 -22.46 22.09
C THR A 630 -16.92 -22.76 23.44
N SER A 631 -15.58 -22.94 23.45
CA SER A 631 -14.80 -23.03 24.69
C SER A 631 -14.13 -21.65 24.99
N ASP A 632 -13.35 -21.60 26.08
CA ASP A 632 -12.64 -20.37 26.43
C ASP A 632 -11.23 -20.28 25.80
N ALA A 633 -10.61 -19.11 25.90
CA ALA A 633 -9.23 -18.84 25.46
C ALA A 633 -8.28 -18.62 26.66
N LYS A 634 -8.72 -18.92 27.88
CA LYS A 634 -8.01 -18.67 29.14
C LYS A 634 -7.67 -19.96 29.86
N SER A 635 -6.95 -19.84 30.96
CA SER A 635 -6.48 -21.00 31.76
C SER A 635 -7.59 -21.69 32.61
N ARG A 636 -8.84 -21.62 32.19
CA ARG A 636 -9.93 -22.38 32.81
C ARG A 636 -10.20 -23.69 32.03
N TRP A 637 -10.92 -23.62 30.94
CA TRP A 637 -11.19 -24.79 30.10
C TRP A 637 -10.09 -25.05 29.09
N ALA A 638 -9.42 -23.98 28.61
CA ALA A 638 -8.28 -24.06 27.68
C ALA A 638 -6.90 -24.12 28.38
N ARG A 639 -6.83 -24.51 29.68
CA ARG A 639 -5.55 -24.55 30.43
C ARG A 639 -4.45 -25.31 29.69
N ARG A 640 -4.77 -26.46 29.11
CA ARG A 640 -3.81 -27.27 28.34
C ARG A 640 -3.48 -26.67 26.98
N TRP A 641 -4.41 -25.94 26.42
CA TRP A 641 -4.22 -25.25 25.15
C TRP A 641 -3.27 -24.08 25.25
N VAL A 642 -3.35 -23.29 26.32
CA VAL A 642 -2.43 -22.16 26.57
C VAL A 642 -0.96 -22.58 26.55
N GLY A 643 -0.65 -23.81 27.01
CA GLY A 643 0.71 -24.38 26.94
C GLY A 643 1.03 -25.17 25.66
N TRP A 644 0.08 -25.32 24.74
CA TRP A 644 0.25 -26.09 23.53
C TRP A 644 0.89 -25.22 22.40
N PRO A 645 1.93 -25.72 21.67
CA PRO A 645 2.59 -24.95 20.61
C PRO A 645 1.68 -24.50 19.47
N GLY A 646 0.51 -25.15 19.26
CA GLY A 646 -0.47 -24.76 18.26
C GLY A 646 -1.38 -23.60 18.65
N TYR A 647 -1.40 -23.19 19.94
CA TYR A 647 -2.30 -22.17 20.46
C TYR A 647 -2.16 -20.83 19.75
N ASP A 648 -0.93 -20.31 19.65
CA ASP A 648 -0.69 -19.00 19.04
C ASP A 648 -1.11 -18.99 17.58
N ARG A 649 -0.76 -20.04 16.85
CA ARG A 649 -1.09 -20.14 15.42
C ARG A 649 -2.58 -20.33 15.20
N PHE A 650 -3.24 -21.14 16.04
CA PHE A 650 -4.69 -21.33 15.99
C PHE A 650 -5.42 -19.98 16.13
N TRP A 651 -5.15 -19.24 17.20
CA TRP A 651 -5.81 -17.95 17.41
C TRP A 651 -5.48 -16.93 16.36
N ALA A 652 -4.21 -16.81 15.95
CA ALA A 652 -3.82 -15.91 14.87
C ALA A 652 -4.56 -16.22 13.57
N ASN A 653 -4.74 -17.50 13.22
CA ASN A 653 -5.48 -17.92 12.02
C ASN A 653 -6.99 -17.66 12.17
N VAL A 654 -7.60 -17.94 13.34
CA VAL A 654 -9.01 -17.64 13.62
C VAL A 654 -9.30 -16.15 13.45
N PHE A 655 -8.46 -15.29 14.01
CA PHE A 655 -8.63 -13.84 13.90
C PHE A 655 -8.47 -13.38 12.47
N ARG A 656 -7.44 -13.85 11.74
CA ARG A 656 -7.22 -13.48 10.32
C ARG A 656 -8.35 -13.93 9.41
N ASP A 657 -8.89 -15.11 9.63
CA ASP A 657 -10.00 -15.65 8.84
C ASP A 657 -11.24 -14.77 8.91
N LEU A 658 -11.47 -14.14 10.04
CA LEU A 658 -12.63 -13.28 10.28
C LEU A 658 -12.40 -11.81 9.87
N LEU A 659 -11.18 -11.42 9.46
CA LEU A 659 -10.92 -10.07 8.96
C LEU A 659 -11.66 -9.79 7.66
N PRO A 660 -11.98 -8.53 7.38
CA PRO A 660 -12.57 -8.13 6.11
C PRO A 660 -11.64 -8.44 4.94
N HIS A 661 -12.20 -9.01 3.87
CA HIS A 661 -11.50 -9.30 2.64
C HIS A 661 -11.96 -8.30 1.56
N GLY A 662 -11.02 -7.60 0.93
CA GLY A 662 -11.31 -6.73 -0.21
C GLY A 662 -11.99 -5.40 0.12
N GLN A 663 -11.83 -4.86 1.33
CA GLN A 663 -12.32 -3.51 1.64
C GLN A 663 -11.65 -2.45 0.77
N ALA A 664 -12.44 -1.45 0.34
CA ALA A 664 -11.94 -0.25 -0.32
C ALA A 664 -10.85 0.39 0.57
N ALA A 665 -9.68 0.60 0.01
CA ALA A 665 -8.57 1.17 0.75
C ALA A 665 -8.95 2.56 1.30
N GLU A 666 -8.74 2.80 2.59
CA GLU A 666 -8.85 4.12 3.23
C GLU A 666 -7.89 5.14 2.58
N ALA A 667 -6.91 4.65 1.85
CA ALA A 667 -5.99 5.44 1.06
C ALA A 667 -5.63 4.69 -0.22
N SER A 668 -5.55 5.42 -1.32
CA SER A 668 -5.06 4.92 -2.60
C SER A 668 -3.95 5.82 -3.13
N VAL A 669 -3.07 5.24 -3.91
CA VAL A 669 -1.99 5.96 -4.55
C VAL A 669 -1.88 5.50 -6.00
N GLU A 670 -1.81 6.48 -6.90
CA GLU A 670 -1.73 6.24 -8.34
C GLU A 670 -0.63 7.09 -8.97
N TYR A 671 0.01 6.57 -10.00
CA TYR A 671 0.96 7.33 -10.78
C TYR A 671 0.31 7.87 -12.07
N ASN A 672 0.37 9.18 -12.21
CA ASN A 672 -0.08 9.87 -13.42
C ASN A 672 1.11 10.09 -14.36
N SER A 673 1.20 9.29 -15.40
CA SER A 673 2.29 9.34 -16.39
C SER A 673 2.29 10.60 -17.25
N ALA A 674 1.15 11.31 -17.36
CA ALA A 674 1.07 12.52 -18.17
C ALA A 674 1.86 13.70 -17.55
N ASN A 675 1.93 13.75 -16.22
CA ASN A 675 2.57 14.83 -15.47
C ASN A 675 3.76 14.36 -14.63
N ASP A 676 4.11 13.08 -14.67
CA ASP A 676 5.12 12.47 -13.79
C ASP A 676 4.85 12.70 -12.29
N GLU A 677 3.57 12.63 -11.91
CA GLU A 677 3.08 12.91 -10.56
C GLU A 677 2.51 11.67 -9.91
N VAL A 678 2.73 11.55 -8.60
CA VAL A 678 2.00 10.63 -7.74
C VAL A 678 0.78 11.37 -7.18
N VAL A 679 -0.40 10.78 -7.37
CA VAL A 679 -1.67 11.24 -6.81
C VAL A 679 -2.03 10.34 -5.65
N ILE A 680 -2.28 10.90 -4.50
CA ILE A 680 -2.63 10.22 -3.26
C ILE A 680 -4.04 10.64 -2.87
N ASP A 681 -4.94 9.70 -2.70
CA ASP A 681 -6.29 9.93 -2.22
C ASP A 681 -6.49 9.25 -0.87
N TYR A 682 -6.86 10.04 0.15
CA TYR A 682 -7.28 9.55 1.45
C TYR A 682 -8.78 9.70 1.59
N ARG A 683 -9.43 8.62 2.03
CA ARG A 683 -10.87 8.59 2.29
C ARG A 683 -11.09 8.26 3.76
N LEU A 684 -11.56 9.23 4.50
CA LEU A 684 -11.97 9.01 5.88
C LEU A 684 -13.23 8.14 5.92
N GLY A 685 -13.38 7.33 6.97
CA GLY A 685 -14.59 6.56 7.19
C GLY A 685 -15.83 7.47 7.26
N ARG A 686 -16.99 6.93 6.91
CA ARG A 686 -18.27 7.68 6.76
C ARG A 686 -18.67 8.49 7.97
N TYR A 687 -18.19 8.12 9.16
CA TYR A 687 -18.45 8.78 10.44
C TYR A 687 -17.16 9.27 11.12
N ALA A 688 -16.03 9.30 10.40
CA ALA A 688 -14.78 9.77 10.96
C ALA A 688 -14.86 11.30 11.14
N GLU A 689 -14.60 11.78 12.35
CA GLU A 689 -14.42 13.21 12.56
C GLU A 689 -13.22 13.68 11.74
N GLU A 690 -13.45 14.74 10.98
CA GLU A 690 -12.34 15.34 10.25
C GLU A 690 -11.32 15.87 11.26
N PRO A 691 -10.04 15.52 11.09
CA PRO A 691 -9.01 16.00 11.99
C PRO A 691 -8.95 17.54 11.90
N SER A 692 -8.92 18.19 13.05
CA SER A 692 -8.83 19.66 13.15
C SER A 692 -7.56 20.23 12.49
N LYS A 693 -6.52 19.39 12.33
CA LYS A 693 -5.27 19.73 11.66
C LYS A 693 -4.82 18.52 10.84
N ILE A 694 -4.56 18.75 9.54
CA ILE A 694 -3.93 17.76 8.67
C ILE A 694 -2.47 17.57 9.13
N PRO A 695 -1.99 16.35 9.38
CA PRO A 695 -0.60 16.11 9.74
C PRO A 695 0.35 16.44 8.58
N ASP A 696 1.61 16.69 8.89
CA ASP A 696 2.65 16.84 7.88
C ASP A 696 2.92 15.48 7.25
N ILE A 697 2.60 15.35 5.96
CA ILE A 697 2.76 14.12 5.19
C ILE A 697 3.94 14.29 4.24
N TYR A 698 4.74 13.23 4.13
CA TYR A 698 5.89 13.20 3.25
C TYR A 698 5.85 11.99 2.33
N ILE A 699 6.38 12.16 1.13
CA ILE A 699 6.69 11.08 0.22
C ILE A 699 8.20 10.82 0.26
N PHE A 700 8.55 9.57 0.52
CA PHE A 700 9.92 9.06 0.52
C PHE A 700 10.08 8.14 -0.69
N GLY A 701 11.17 8.29 -1.43
CA GLY A 701 11.44 7.51 -2.63
C GLY A 701 12.86 6.93 -2.65
N PRO A 702 13.37 6.60 -3.83
CA PRO A 702 14.74 6.15 -4.04
C PRO A 702 15.75 7.07 -3.36
N PRO A 703 16.99 6.61 -3.05
CA PRO A 703 17.93 7.33 -2.21
C PRO A 703 18.02 8.82 -2.53
N GLY A 704 17.75 9.65 -1.50
CA GLY A 704 17.78 11.10 -1.59
C GLY A 704 16.51 11.79 -2.07
N PHE A 705 15.40 11.06 -2.23
CA PHE A 705 14.11 11.66 -2.53
C PHE A 705 13.21 11.72 -1.30
N GLU A 706 12.96 12.94 -0.87
CA GLU A 706 12.02 13.28 0.21
C GLU A 706 11.32 14.58 -0.16
N ARG A 707 9.99 14.60 -0.14
CA ARG A 707 9.20 15.81 -0.40
C ARG A 707 7.96 15.87 0.48
N PRO A 708 7.54 17.07 0.94
CA PRO A 708 6.28 17.26 1.62
C PRO A 708 5.11 17.07 0.63
N VAL A 709 4.05 16.44 1.09
CA VAL A 709 2.78 16.26 0.37
C VAL A 709 1.76 17.21 0.97
N ARG A 710 1.29 18.17 0.18
CA ARG A 710 0.19 19.03 0.59
C ARG A 710 -1.12 18.35 0.22
N LEU A 711 -1.94 18.08 1.24
CA LEU A 711 -3.28 17.55 1.03
C LEU A 711 -4.27 18.69 0.85
N GLU A 712 -5.09 18.57 -0.17
CA GLU A 712 -6.23 19.44 -0.44
C GLU A 712 -7.51 18.67 -0.15
N LYS A 713 -8.46 19.30 0.51
CA LYS A 713 -9.79 18.73 0.72
C LYS A 713 -10.59 18.82 -0.57
N VAL A 714 -10.90 17.69 -1.17
CA VAL A 714 -11.63 17.59 -2.44
C VAL A 714 -13.13 17.37 -2.22
N GLY A 715 -13.50 16.85 -1.04
CA GLY A 715 -14.88 16.58 -0.66
C GLY A 715 -14.98 16.27 0.82
N GLU A 716 -16.17 15.95 1.31
CA GLU A 716 -16.37 15.55 2.69
C GLU A 716 -15.65 14.22 2.96
N GLY A 717 -14.71 14.24 3.91
CA GLY A 717 -13.86 13.10 4.22
C GLY A 717 -12.89 12.68 3.10
N LEU A 718 -12.75 13.46 2.02
CA LEU A 718 -11.87 13.16 0.90
C LEU A 718 -10.73 14.17 0.80
N PHE A 719 -9.50 13.68 0.89
CA PHE A 719 -8.28 14.49 0.77
C PHE A 719 -7.41 13.98 -0.36
N ARG A 720 -6.90 14.88 -1.17
CA ARG A 720 -6.02 14.57 -2.30
C ARG A 720 -4.70 15.29 -2.19
N GLY A 721 -3.61 14.55 -2.39
CA GLY A 721 -2.27 15.10 -2.53
C GLY A 721 -1.71 14.83 -3.91
N ARG A 722 -0.87 15.74 -4.42
CA ARG A 722 -0.13 15.56 -5.69
C ARG A 722 1.32 15.92 -5.49
N VAL A 723 2.21 15.06 -5.95
CA VAL A 723 3.65 15.29 -5.86
C VAL A 723 4.33 14.84 -7.14
N ALA A 724 5.07 15.75 -7.76
CA ALA A 724 5.92 15.41 -8.90
C ALA A 724 7.14 14.61 -8.41
N ILE A 725 7.26 13.39 -8.91
CA ILE A 725 8.38 12.48 -8.62
C ILE A 725 9.43 12.47 -9.73
N GLY A 726 9.11 13.09 -10.89
CA GLY A 726 9.95 13.07 -12.08
C GLY A 726 10.13 11.63 -12.57
N HIS A 727 11.27 11.35 -13.19
CA HIS A 727 11.57 10.05 -13.80
C HIS A 727 12.13 9.00 -12.83
N ARG A 728 12.11 9.29 -11.52
CA ARG A 728 12.64 8.35 -10.51
C ARG A 728 11.85 7.07 -10.46
N GLN A 729 12.56 5.97 -10.27
CA GLN A 729 12.01 4.61 -10.28
C GLN A 729 12.24 3.95 -8.93
N GLY A 730 11.40 2.99 -8.58
CA GLY A 730 11.47 2.27 -7.32
C GLY A 730 10.23 2.48 -6.46
N LEU A 731 10.35 2.11 -5.18
CA LEU A 731 9.28 2.21 -4.21
C LEU A 731 9.18 3.64 -3.66
N PHE A 732 7.99 4.22 -3.77
CA PHE A 732 7.63 5.47 -3.11
C PHE A 732 6.67 5.17 -1.97
N ARG A 733 7.00 5.67 -0.77
CA ARG A 733 6.21 5.53 0.46
C ARG A 733 5.68 6.90 0.86
N VAL A 734 4.38 7.01 1.03
CA VAL A 734 3.73 8.23 1.53
C VAL A 734 3.27 7.96 2.94
N ARG A 735 3.75 8.74 3.89
CA ARG A 735 3.40 8.59 5.29
C ARG A 735 3.40 9.92 6.04
N PRO A 736 2.59 10.07 7.08
CA PRO A 736 2.68 11.18 8.02
C PRO A 736 3.95 11.07 8.86
N LEU A 737 4.51 12.21 9.30
CA LEU A 737 5.65 12.24 10.23
C LEU A 737 5.30 11.63 11.59
N ASN A 738 4.08 11.90 12.06
CA ASN A 738 3.52 11.29 13.26
C ASN A 738 2.45 10.28 12.85
N GLU A 739 2.39 9.14 13.51
CA GLU A 739 1.37 8.13 13.22
C GLU A 739 -0.02 8.75 13.28
N SER A 740 -0.75 8.65 12.19
CA SER A 740 -2.10 9.16 12.04
C SER A 740 -3.04 8.05 11.58
N ARG A 741 -4.10 7.82 12.35
CA ARG A 741 -5.14 6.85 11.98
C ARG A 741 -5.90 7.27 10.71
N ALA A 742 -6.10 8.58 10.55
CA ALA A 742 -6.84 9.13 9.41
C ALA A 742 -6.05 9.12 8.10
N PHE A 743 -4.71 9.15 8.17
CA PHE A 743 -3.81 9.21 7.03
C PHE A 743 -2.77 8.09 7.11
N PRO A 744 -3.16 6.83 6.83
CA PRO A 744 -2.25 5.70 6.91
C PRO A 744 -1.17 5.76 5.82
N GLU A 745 -0.04 5.06 6.07
CA GLU A 745 1.00 4.88 5.06
C GLU A 745 0.44 4.17 3.83
N VAL A 746 0.86 4.64 2.65
CA VAL A 746 0.59 3.99 1.36
C VAL A 746 1.84 3.99 0.49
N GLY A 747 1.97 3.01 -0.38
CA GLY A 747 3.11 2.89 -1.27
C GLY A 747 2.73 2.62 -2.71
N ILE A 748 3.60 3.07 -3.62
CA ILE A 748 3.53 2.74 -5.03
C ILE A 748 4.93 2.40 -5.55
N TYR A 749 5.00 1.39 -6.40
CA TYR A 749 6.24 1.04 -7.08
C TYR A 749 6.19 1.52 -8.54
N ARG A 750 7.13 2.40 -8.90
CA ARG A 750 7.32 2.81 -10.29
C ARG A 750 8.37 1.93 -10.95
N GLN A 751 7.93 1.13 -11.91
CA GLN A 751 8.79 0.22 -12.65
C GLN A 751 9.56 0.96 -13.76
N GLU A 752 10.73 0.45 -14.13
CA GLU A 752 11.49 0.86 -15.30
C GLU A 752 10.76 0.47 -16.59
N ASN A 753 10.23 1.45 -17.31
CA ASN A 753 9.61 1.21 -18.61
C ASN A 753 10.65 0.90 -19.68
N GLU A 754 11.84 1.51 -19.61
CA GLU A 754 12.92 1.38 -20.59
C GLU A 754 13.34 -0.09 -20.84
N LEU A 755 13.38 -0.90 -19.79
CA LEU A 755 13.77 -2.30 -19.88
C LEU A 755 12.64 -3.25 -20.30
N ASN A 756 11.40 -2.77 -20.34
CA ASN A 756 10.21 -3.55 -20.70
C ASN A 756 9.83 -3.40 -22.18
N GLU A 757 10.47 -2.50 -22.92
CA GLU A 757 10.23 -2.31 -24.33
C GLU A 757 11.13 -3.23 -25.16
N TYR A 758 10.53 -4.01 -26.04
CA TYR A 758 11.19 -5.00 -26.88
C TYR A 758 10.94 -4.70 -28.34
N GLY A 759 11.95 -4.95 -29.17
CA GLY A 759 11.89 -4.74 -30.61
C GLY A 759 12.06 -3.27 -30.99
N SER A 760 11.72 -2.95 -32.21
CA SER A 760 11.84 -1.62 -32.78
C SER A 760 10.48 -1.03 -33.13
N ASN A 761 10.27 0.23 -32.80
CA ASN A 761 9.10 1.01 -33.21
C ASN A 761 9.30 1.59 -34.62
N GLU A 762 9.49 0.68 -35.60
CA GLU A 762 9.71 1.07 -36.99
C GLU A 762 8.58 1.96 -37.54
N ARG A 763 7.35 1.78 -37.03
CA ARG A 763 6.20 2.57 -37.47
C ARG A 763 6.42 4.06 -37.16
N LEU A 764 6.85 4.38 -35.94
CA LEU A 764 7.13 5.75 -35.53
C LEU A 764 8.28 6.34 -36.36
N LEU A 765 9.38 5.62 -36.53
CA LEU A 765 10.54 6.05 -37.31
C LEU A 765 10.19 6.32 -38.77
N LYS A 766 9.37 5.46 -39.40
CA LYS A 766 8.85 5.67 -40.75
C LYS A 766 7.98 6.93 -40.85
N GLN A 767 7.12 7.16 -39.85
CA GLN A 767 6.28 8.36 -39.81
C GLN A 767 7.10 9.65 -39.66
N VAL A 768 8.09 9.66 -38.78
CA VAL A 768 9.00 10.81 -38.59
C VAL A 768 9.75 11.13 -39.87
N ALA A 769 10.34 10.13 -40.53
CA ALA A 769 11.05 10.31 -41.78
C ALA A 769 10.10 10.85 -42.90
N ALA A 770 8.95 10.22 -43.08
CA ALA A 770 7.97 10.62 -44.11
C ALA A 770 7.45 12.04 -43.88
N PHE A 771 7.10 12.37 -42.62
CA PHE A 771 6.54 13.67 -42.26
C PHE A 771 7.52 14.82 -42.47
N THR A 772 8.81 14.61 -42.14
CA THR A 772 9.87 15.63 -42.29
C THR A 772 10.50 15.67 -43.68
N GLY A 773 10.13 14.77 -44.61
CA GLY A 773 10.74 14.64 -45.94
C GLY A 773 12.11 13.97 -45.94
N GLY A 774 12.45 13.27 -44.88
CA GLY A 774 13.66 12.44 -44.78
C GLY A 774 13.49 11.06 -45.44
N LYS A 775 14.52 10.22 -45.32
CA LYS A 775 14.53 8.84 -45.79
C LYS A 775 14.50 7.89 -44.61
N TYR A 776 13.75 6.79 -44.77
CA TYR A 776 13.81 5.67 -43.85
C TYR A 776 14.88 4.66 -44.36
N ARG A 777 15.78 4.26 -43.47
CA ARG A 777 16.93 3.37 -43.77
C ARG A 777 17.81 3.90 -44.94
N PRO A 778 18.27 5.16 -44.93
CA PRO A 778 19.14 5.66 -46.00
C PRO A 778 20.48 4.92 -46.02
N ARG A 779 21.09 4.76 -47.19
CA ARG A 779 22.50 4.38 -47.27
C ARG A 779 23.35 5.58 -46.83
N PRO A 780 24.51 5.41 -46.23
CA PRO A 780 25.38 6.52 -45.79
C PRO A 780 25.64 7.57 -46.88
N ARG A 781 25.83 7.13 -48.13
CA ARG A 781 26.01 8.05 -49.29
C ARG A 781 24.79 8.89 -49.60
N ASP A 782 23.58 8.35 -49.38
CA ASP A 782 22.29 9.04 -49.68
C ASP A 782 21.99 10.16 -48.71
N VAL A 783 22.63 10.17 -47.53
CA VAL A 783 22.47 11.20 -46.50
C VAL A 783 23.02 12.53 -46.98
N PHE A 784 24.10 12.50 -47.77
CA PHE A 784 24.76 13.71 -48.27
C PHE A 784 24.23 14.18 -49.63
N ASP A 785 23.10 13.66 -50.07
CA ASP A 785 22.42 14.14 -51.30
C ASP A 785 21.53 15.35 -50.92
N ALA A 786 21.93 16.52 -51.40
CA ALA A 786 21.21 17.78 -51.19
C ALA A 786 19.87 17.84 -51.96
N ARG A 787 19.60 16.92 -52.91
CA ARG A 787 18.41 16.90 -53.79
C ARG A 787 18.13 18.26 -54.47
N GLY A 788 19.16 19.00 -54.86
CA GLY A 788 19.04 20.32 -55.46
C GLY A 788 18.74 21.45 -54.46
N ARG A 789 18.69 21.20 -53.18
CA ARG A 789 18.54 22.23 -52.15
C ARG A 789 19.84 23.00 -51.98
N THR A 790 19.71 24.31 -51.98
CA THR A 790 20.84 25.22 -51.73
C THR A 790 20.41 26.23 -50.66
N VAL A 791 21.38 26.65 -49.87
CA VAL A 791 21.18 27.68 -48.84
C VAL A 791 22.07 28.86 -49.15
N PRO A 792 21.54 30.10 -49.10
CA PRO A 792 22.38 31.29 -49.29
C PRO A 792 23.43 31.36 -48.16
N SER A 793 24.70 31.40 -48.58
CA SER A 793 25.82 31.56 -47.69
C SER A 793 26.52 32.88 -48.02
N THR A 794 26.95 33.63 -47.06
CA THR A 794 27.65 34.93 -47.26
C THR A 794 29.16 34.70 -47.25
N LEU A 795 29.79 34.89 -48.38
CA LEU A 795 31.26 34.91 -48.47
C LEU A 795 31.77 36.34 -48.21
N ARG A 796 32.44 36.51 -47.13
CA ARG A 796 33.07 37.81 -46.77
C ARG A 796 34.35 38.00 -47.60
N LEU A 797 34.40 39.01 -48.47
CA LEU A 797 35.50 39.19 -49.33
C LEU A 797 36.62 40.16 -48.76
N TRP A 798 36.37 40.77 -47.61
CA TRP A 798 37.30 41.72 -47.00
C TRP A 798 38.68 41.11 -46.66
N PRO A 799 38.85 39.80 -46.24
CA PRO A 799 40.20 39.27 -45.98
C PRO A 799 41.01 39.16 -47.26
N SER A 800 40.35 38.71 -48.35
CA SER A 800 41.03 38.61 -49.66
C SER A 800 41.43 39.99 -50.24
N LEU A 801 40.59 41.00 -50.04
CA LEU A 801 40.86 42.38 -50.44
C LEU A 801 42.00 43.01 -49.62
N ILE A 802 42.04 42.70 -48.30
CA ILE A 802 43.22 43.13 -47.48
C ILE A 802 44.51 42.48 -47.96
N ALA A 803 44.45 41.15 -48.23
CA ALA A 803 45.59 40.43 -48.77
C ALA A 803 46.04 41.01 -50.10
N LEU A 804 45.11 41.37 -51.00
CA LEU A 804 45.39 42.03 -52.26
C LEU A 804 45.99 43.42 -52.04
N ALA A 805 45.46 44.23 -51.13
CA ALA A 805 46.00 45.55 -50.81
C ALA A 805 47.43 45.47 -50.28
N LEU A 806 47.70 44.46 -49.40
CA LEU A 806 49.07 44.25 -48.92
C LEU A 806 50.03 43.85 -50.05
N LEU A 807 49.62 42.94 -50.93
CA LEU A 807 50.45 42.54 -52.08
C LEU A 807 50.75 43.75 -53.04
N LEU A 808 49.71 44.53 -53.34
CA LEU A 808 49.87 45.74 -54.16
C LEU A 808 50.78 46.74 -53.47
N SER A 809 50.69 46.95 -52.19
CA SER A 809 51.52 47.80 -51.41
C SER A 809 52.99 47.31 -51.39
N LEU A 810 53.21 46.02 -51.23
CA LEU A 810 54.50 45.39 -51.29
C LEU A 810 55.12 45.56 -52.70
N ALA A 811 54.35 45.29 -53.76
CA ALA A 811 54.80 45.50 -55.16
C ALA A 811 55.20 47.01 -55.44
N GLU A 812 54.38 47.96 -54.94
CA GLU A 812 54.70 49.37 -54.98
C GLU A 812 56.04 49.68 -54.33
N LEU A 813 56.22 49.15 -53.09
CA LEU A 813 57.41 49.37 -52.34
C LEU A 813 58.64 48.77 -53.01
N ILE A 814 58.54 47.59 -53.57
CA ILE A 814 59.63 46.96 -54.39
C ILE A 814 59.94 47.80 -55.59
N LEU A 815 58.92 48.21 -56.35
CA LEU A 815 59.13 49.04 -57.55
C LEU A 815 59.73 50.38 -57.24
N ARG A 816 59.39 51.04 -56.17
CA ARG A 816 59.90 52.27 -55.67
C ARG A 816 61.38 52.19 -55.27
N LYS A 817 61.74 51.10 -54.57
CA LYS A 817 63.08 50.86 -54.04
C LYS A 817 64.01 49.98 -54.95
N TRP A 818 63.50 49.60 -56.16
CA TRP A 818 64.15 48.61 -57.06
C TRP A 818 65.58 48.88 -57.31
N ARG A 819 66.03 50.14 -57.52
CA ARG A 819 67.44 50.42 -57.74
C ARG A 819 68.30 50.17 -56.54
N GLY A 820 67.85 50.55 -55.33
CA GLY A 820 68.55 50.28 -54.10
C GLY A 820 68.65 48.81 -53.78
N LEU A 821 67.56 48.05 -54.01
CA LEU A 821 67.49 46.60 -53.82
C LEU A 821 68.38 45.86 -54.85
N ALA A 822 68.37 46.31 -56.16
CA ALA A 822 69.25 45.75 -57.21
C ALA A 822 70.74 46.03 -56.94
N GLU A 823 71.06 47.12 -56.35
CA GLU A 823 72.41 47.51 -55.90
C GLU A 823 72.83 46.61 -54.68
N SER A 824 71.96 46.46 -53.69
CA SER A 824 72.19 45.59 -52.53
C SER A 824 72.38 44.09 -52.94
N PHE A 825 71.54 43.59 -53.86
CA PHE A 825 71.71 42.23 -54.37
C PHE A 825 72.98 42.10 -55.25
N ARG A 826 73.39 43.14 -55.99
CA ARG A 826 74.69 43.15 -56.69
C ARG A 826 75.92 43.17 -55.74
N GLN A 827 75.88 43.92 -54.69
CA GLN A 827 76.92 43.95 -53.67
C GLN A 827 76.96 42.64 -52.90
N ALA A 828 75.84 42.06 -52.59
CA ALA A 828 75.78 40.71 -51.93
C ALA A 828 76.30 39.57 -52.81
N ARG A 829 76.31 39.74 -54.17
CA ARG A 829 76.74 38.75 -55.09
C ARG A 829 78.23 38.89 -55.50
N ASN A 830 78.89 40.04 -55.17
CA ASN A 830 80.29 40.33 -55.44
C ASN A 830 80.91 41.10 -54.25
N PRO A 831 81.37 40.52 -53.19
CA PRO A 831 81.85 41.25 -51.99
C PRO A 831 83.19 41.97 -52.13
N GLY A 832 83.75 42.00 -53.36
CA GLY A 832 85.09 42.57 -53.68
C GLY A 832 85.16 43.79 -54.62
N ALA A 833 84.01 44.38 -54.99
CA ALA A 833 84.00 45.52 -55.87
C ALA A 833 84.01 46.88 -55.06
N PRO A 834 84.89 47.90 -55.39
CA PRO A 834 84.96 49.18 -54.64
C PRO A 834 83.66 49.89 -54.80
N PRO A 835 83.25 50.74 -53.79
CA PRO A 835 82.05 51.51 -53.86
C PRO A 835 82.03 52.57 -54.92
N PRO A 836 80.93 52.79 -55.67
CA PRO A 836 80.84 53.87 -56.65
C PRO A 836 80.99 55.17 -55.92
N ALA A 837 81.80 56.10 -56.55
CA ALA A 837 82.08 57.43 -56.08
C ALA A 837 80.80 58.20 -55.89
N ALA A 838 80.66 58.88 -54.78
CA ALA A 838 79.58 59.80 -54.43
C ALA A 838 79.42 60.92 -55.45
N PRO A 839 78.29 61.27 -56.00
CA PRO A 839 78.09 62.44 -56.77
C PRO A 839 78.18 63.69 -55.83
N ALA A 840 78.92 64.69 -56.27
CA ALA A 840 79.17 65.96 -55.61
C ALA A 840 77.88 66.66 -55.20
N SER A 841 77.90 67.18 -53.97
CA SER A 841 76.83 67.95 -53.34
C SER A 841 76.49 69.19 -54.22
N GLU A 842 75.24 69.37 -54.56
CA GLU A 842 74.64 70.69 -54.76
C GLU A 842 73.79 70.98 -53.52
N ALA A 843 74.46 71.81 -52.72
CA ALA A 843 73.77 72.49 -51.63
C ALA A 843 73.01 73.69 -52.20
N LEU A 844 71.99 74.13 -51.52
CA LEU A 844 71.20 75.34 -51.55
C LEU A 844 70.16 75.51 -52.66
N ARG A 845 68.88 75.37 -52.25
CA ARG A 845 67.83 76.42 -52.16
C ARG A 845 66.47 75.85 -51.89
N GLU A 846 65.85 76.33 -50.75
CA GLU A 846 64.48 76.45 -50.24
C GLU A 846 63.66 75.24 -50.07
#